data_6b3e4390fe2f85e9670e602b36a0928b
#
_entry.id   6b3e4390fe2f85e9670e602b36a0928b
#
_cell.length_a   1.000
_cell.length_b   1.000
_cell.length_c   1.000
_cell.angle_alpha   90.00
_cell.angle_beta   90.00
_cell.angle_gamma   90.00
#
_symmetry.space_group_name_H-M   'P 1'
#
loop_
_entity.id
_entity.type
_entity.pdbx_description
1 polymer ?
#
loop_
_entity_poly.entity_id
_entity_poly.type
_entity_poly.pdbx_seq_one_letter_code
_entity_poly.pdbx_strand_id
1 'polypeptide(L)'
;MNFKIVSDYKPSGDQPGAIDGICKALKQGVDAVTLLGVTGSGKTFTMANVIERLQRPALILSHNKTLAAQLYGEFKSFFPNNAVEYFVSYYDYYQPEAYIPTTDTYIEKDLSINDEIEKLRLSAASALMSGRRDVIVISSVSCLYGIGNPEDFHSQTVVVRRGEQRSLTRLLYQLVDALYSRTETDFKRGTFRVRGDTVDVCIGYGDDAVRIEFFGDEVDRITVIDPVSGATIQEIDEISIYPANNFVTTKERSAKAVSMIQDDLKQRYDQLMEYGKGMEAKRLKQRVEYDLEMIKEMGYCPGIENYSRYFDGRKEGMRPFCLMDYFPKDFITFIDESHVTIPQIRAMYGGDHSRKEVLIDYGFRLPAAADNRPLKFDEFEALAGQKVFVSATPAEYELEKSEGLVVEQVVRPTGLLDPPIEVRPTENQVDDLLEEIRVRAEADERVLVTTLTKRMAEELEKYFTNMGVRCRYIHSDVDTMERVEIIEDFKNGLFDVLVGVNLLREGLDIPTVSLVAILDADKEGFLRSGRALTQTAGRAARNVNGLVIMYADTITKSMQETIYETDRRRTKQMEYNKLHGIVPKQVAVKSNALANVYGGEKSGKAVAFGGAGGFGGATGVGGAAVGGHGVGVRGQSGGSDGHGRVSAANSYDDPQYIPSPSDLGKGKITVGFGHDAARESNSAFVDGYLQADLAAVLQDPVIRSMSRSQVEKAAETAKANMKKASAELDFQAAARFRDEMWALQQYLKVWRDGDGEA
;
A
#
# COMPACT_ATOMS: atom_id res chain seq x y z
N MET A 1 -15.23 19.33 -0.02
CA MET A 1 -15.66 18.64 1.22
C MET A 1 -14.45 18.45 2.12
N ASN A 2 -14.64 18.32 3.43
CA ASN A 2 -13.56 18.03 4.36
C ASN A 2 -13.55 16.53 4.67
N PHE A 3 -12.37 15.96 4.95
CA PHE A 3 -12.28 14.61 5.50
C PHE A 3 -12.94 14.55 6.88
N LYS A 4 -13.77 13.54 7.07
CA LYS A 4 -14.42 13.29 8.35
C LYS A 4 -14.50 11.77 8.60
N ILE A 5 -13.82 11.33 9.66
CA ILE A 5 -13.87 9.94 10.09
C ILE A 5 -15.24 9.62 10.69
N VAL A 6 -15.79 8.48 10.27
CA VAL A 6 -16.95 7.84 10.87
C VAL A 6 -16.52 6.52 11.48
N SER A 7 -16.36 6.47 12.80
CA SER A 7 -15.88 5.30 13.50
C SER A 7 -16.36 5.28 14.94
N ASP A 8 -16.65 4.09 15.46
CA ASP A 8 -16.92 3.87 16.89
C ASP A 8 -15.63 3.87 17.73
N TYR A 9 -14.47 3.76 17.08
CA TYR A 9 -13.17 3.75 17.72
C TYR A 9 -12.66 5.18 17.97
N LYS A 10 -11.94 5.34 19.09
CA LYS A 10 -11.18 6.56 19.40
C LYS A 10 -9.70 6.22 19.50
N PRO A 11 -8.80 7.15 19.12
CA PRO A 11 -7.37 6.94 19.30
C PRO A 11 -7.02 6.57 20.75
N SER A 12 -6.25 5.50 20.94
CA SER A 12 -5.86 4.97 22.24
C SER A 12 -4.42 4.44 22.20
N GLY A 13 -3.84 4.14 23.37
CA GLY A 13 -2.45 3.72 23.46
C GLY A 13 -1.49 4.81 23.03
N ASP A 14 -0.57 4.46 22.16
CA ASP A 14 0.41 5.40 21.58
C ASP A 14 -0.18 6.22 20.42
N GLN A 15 -1.39 5.89 19.93
CA GLN A 15 -1.98 6.55 18.75
C GLN A 15 -2.13 8.07 18.89
N PRO A 16 -2.64 8.63 20.01
CA PRO A 16 -2.77 10.10 20.14
C PRO A 16 -1.42 10.81 19.97
N GLY A 17 -0.39 10.32 20.63
CA GLY A 17 0.98 10.87 20.53
C GLY A 17 1.55 10.72 19.11
N ALA A 18 1.33 9.57 18.48
CA ALA A 18 1.78 9.32 17.12
C ALA A 18 1.10 10.26 16.10
N ILE A 19 -0.21 10.45 16.21
CA ILE A 19 -0.98 11.37 15.34
C ILE A 19 -0.48 12.80 15.53
N ASP A 20 -0.32 13.24 16.77
CA ASP A 20 0.15 14.59 17.09
C ASP A 20 1.58 14.84 16.57
N GLY A 21 2.49 13.88 16.78
CA GLY A 21 3.88 13.94 16.30
C GLY A 21 3.97 14.04 14.78
N ILE A 22 3.29 13.15 14.05
CA ILE A 22 3.28 13.15 12.58
C ILE A 22 2.68 14.46 12.06
N CYS A 23 1.51 14.89 12.57
CA CYS A 23 0.85 16.10 12.12
C CYS A 23 1.70 17.35 12.37
N LYS A 24 2.39 17.43 13.52
CA LYS A 24 3.26 18.55 13.85
C LYS A 24 4.47 18.60 12.92
N ALA A 25 5.13 17.47 12.67
CA ALA A 25 6.27 17.38 11.78
C ALA A 25 5.91 17.80 10.35
N LEU A 26 4.82 17.26 9.79
CA LEU A 26 4.39 17.59 8.42
C LEU A 26 3.96 19.07 8.29
N LYS A 27 3.32 19.66 9.32
CA LYS A 27 2.99 21.10 9.34
C LYS A 27 4.21 22.00 9.41
N GLN A 28 5.30 21.52 10.01
CA GLN A 28 6.60 22.23 10.06
C GLN A 28 7.41 22.10 8.78
N GLY A 29 6.92 21.38 7.78
CA GLY A 29 7.58 21.23 6.49
C GLY A 29 8.64 20.11 6.46
N VAL A 30 8.62 19.17 7.42
CA VAL A 30 9.48 17.99 7.39
C VAL A 30 9.12 17.11 6.19
N ASP A 31 10.11 16.70 5.39
CA ASP A 31 9.89 15.96 4.16
C ASP A 31 9.48 14.50 4.40
N ALA A 32 9.95 13.90 5.49
CA ALA A 32 9.66 12.49 5.80
C ALA A 32 9.59 12.22 7.29
N VAL A 33 8.66 11.34 7.70
CA VAL A 33 8.48 10.86 9.07
C VAL A 33 8.34 9.34 9.03
N THR A 34 8.94 8.63 9.97
CA THR A 34 8.79 7.19 10.10
C THR A 34 7.84 6.85 11.25
N LEU A 35 6.73 6.17 10.97
CA LEU A 35 5.85 5.55 11.95
C LEU A 35 6.29 4.10 12.19
N LEU A 36 6.96 3.84 13.32
CA LEU A 36 7.29 2.49 13.76
C LEU A 36 6.07 1.93 14.50
N GLY A 37 5.25 1.17 13.77
CA GLY A 37 4.01 0.63 14.31
C GLY A 37 3.97 -0.89 14.27
N VAL A 38 3.86 -1.54 15.44
CA VAL A 38 3.77 -3.00 15.50
C VAL A 38 2.48 -3.54 14.88
N THR A 39 2.46 -4.82 14.54
CA THR A 39 1.25 -5.48 14.03
C THR A 39 0.13 -5.41 15.09
N GLY A 40 -1.07 -4.99 14.67
CA GLY A 40 -2.23 -4.86 15.56
C GLY A 40 -2.26 -3.59 16.42
N SER A 41 -1.32 -2.64 16.26
CA SER A 41 -1.36 -1.34 16.96
C SER A 41 -2.37 -0.35 16.36
N GLY A 42 -2.98 -0.66 15.21
CA GLY A 42 -3.93 0.22 14.53
C GLY A 42 -3.28 1.29 13.66
N LYS A 43 -2.20 0.96 12.95
CA LYS A 43 -1.51 1.87 12.02
C LYS A 43 -2.45 2.54 11.02
N THR A 44 -3.38 1.76 10.42
CA THR A 44 -4.38 2.26 9.47
C THR A 44 -5.25 3.36 10.07
N PHE A 45 -5.70 3.17 11.32
CA PHE A 45 -6.50 4.16 12.02
C PHE A 45 -5.70 5.42 12.36
N THR A 46 -4.41 5.28 12.67
CA THR A 46 -3.50 6.43 12.85
C THR A 46 -3.32 7.21 11.56
N MET A 47 -3.08 6.55 10.41
CA MET A 47 -3.02 7.20 9.10
C MET A 47 -4.33 7.96 8.79
N ALA A 48 -5.49 7.34 9.01
CA ALA A 48 -6.79 7.98 8.82
C ALA A 48 -6.94 9.25 9.64
N ASN A 49 -6.59 9.23 10.94
CA ASN A 49 -6.64 10.40 11.81
C ASN A 49 -5.66 11.51 11.39
N VAL A 50 -4.47 11.15 10.89
CA VAL A 50 -3.52 12.13 10.33
C VAL A 50 -4.12 12.82 9.11
N ILE A 51 -4.74 12.07 8.19
CA ILE A 51 -5.42 12.61 6.99
C ILE A 51 -6.55 13.56 7.40
N GLU A 52 -7.41 13.13 8.35
CA GLU A 52 -8.50 13.98 8.85
C GLU A 52 -7.96 15.29 9.45
N ARG A 53 -6.89 15.24 10.25
CA ARG A 53 -6.34 16.46 10.89
C ARG A 53 -5.62 17.40 9.92
N LEU A 54 -5.01 16.86 8.86
CA LEU A 54 -4.27 17.67 7.89
C LEU A 54 -5.13 18.19 6.76
N GLN A 55 -6.27 17.54 6.47
CA GLN A 55 -7.21 17.94 5.42
C GLN A 55 -6.55 18.08 4.04
N ARG A 56 -5.63 17.17 3.71
CA ARG A 56 -4.87 17.15 2.45
C ARG A 56 -5.12 15.84 1.72
N PRO A 57 -5.19 15.85 0.37
CA PRO A 57 -5.27 14.62 -0.41
C PRO A 57 -4.12 13.66 -0.06
N ALA A 58 -4.40 12.36 -0.10
CA ALA A 58 -3.44 11.36 0.33
C ALA A 58 -3.30 10.24 -0.69
N LEU A 59 -2.05 9.84 -0.95
CA LEU A 59 -1.69 8.62 -1.67
C LEU A 59 -1.17 7.60 -0.66
N ILE A 60 -1.75 6.40 -0.64
CA ILE A 60 -1.32 5.31 0.22
C ILE A 60 -0.77 4.20 -0.65
N LEU A 61 0.54 3.94 -0.55
CA LEU A 61 1.23 2.92 -1.32
C LEU A 61 1.36 1.62 -0.52
N SER A 62 1.02 0.52 -1.16
CA SER A 62 1.19 -0.82 -0.63
C SER A 62 1.94 -1.71 -1.63
N HIS A 63 2.71 -2.68 -1.14
CA HIS A 63 3.57 -3.51 -1.97
C HIS A 63 2.82 -4.60 -2.78
N ASN A 64 1.57 -4.91 -2.45
CA ASN A 64 0.78 -5.89 -3.20
C ASN A 64 -0.71 -5.52 -3.29
N LYS A 65 -1.44 -6.18 -4.22
CA LYS A 65 -2.88 -5.94 -4.47
C LYS A 65 -3.76 -6.31 -3.27
N THR A 66 -3.46 -7.41 -2.58
CA THR A 66 -4.26 -7.94 -1.47
C THR A 66 -4.26 -6.98 -0.29
N LEU A 67 -3.07 -6.49 0.10
CA LEU A 67 -2.94 -5.51 1.18
C LEU A 67 -3.56 -4.16 0.80
N ALA A 68 -3.37 -3.73 -0.46
CA ALA A 68 -4.04 -2.54 -0.98
C ALA A 68 -5.57 -2.66 -0.93
N ALA A 69 -6.15 -3.83 -1.25
CA ALA A 69 -7.59 -4.08 -1.15
C ALA A 69 -8.08 -4.05 0.31
N GLN A 70 -7.32 -4.62 1.24
CA GLN A 70 -7.62 -4.53 2.66
C GLN A 70 -7.64 -3.08 3.15
N LEU A 71 -6.59 -2.31 2.83
CA LEU A 71 -6.51 -0.88 3.17
C LEU A 71 -7.66 -0.10 2.56
N TYR A 72 -7.99 -0.36 1.29
CA TYR A 72 -9.14 0.27 0.63
C TYR A 72 -10.45 0.03 1.39
N GLY A 73 -10.73 -1.21 1.79
CA GLY A 73 -11.91 -1.55 2.58
C GLY A 73 -11.94 -0.85 3.95
N GLU A 74 -10.79 -0.80 4.66
CA GLU A 74 -10.66 -0.11 5.94
C GLU A 74 -10.88 1.40 5.78
N PHE A 75 -10.21 2.06 4.82
CA PHE A 75 -10.36 3.50 4.57
C PHE A 75 -11.76 3.86 4.09
N LYS A 76 -12.39 3.04 3.24
CA LYS A 76 -13.77 3.22 2.81
C LYS A 76 -14.75 3.19 3.98
N SER A 77 -14.49 2.33 4.98
CA SER A 77 -15.29 2.29 6.20
C SER A 77 -15.08 3.50 7.10
N PHE A 78 -13.85 4.04 7.18
CA PHE A 78 -13.55 5.23 7.97
C PHE A 78 -14.05 6.52 7.31
N PHE A 79 -14.06 6.59 5.98
CA PHE A 79 -14.43 7.76 5.19
C PHE A 79 -15.57 7.48 4.21
N PRO A 80 -16.76 7.07 4.68
CA PRO A 80 -17.87 6.67 3.80
C PRO A 80 -18.42 7.81 2.94
N ASN A 81 -18.16 9.06 3.30
CA ASN A 81 -18.66 10.26 2.62
C ASN A 81 -17.59 11.00 1.80
N ASN A 82 -16.35 10.50 1.79
CA ASN A 82 -15.24 11.09 1.06
C ASN A 82 -14.84 10.20 -0.13
N ALA A 83 -14.05 10.71 -1.06
CA ALA A 83 -13.55 9.93 -2.19
C ALA A 83 -12.39 9.04 -1.72
N VAL A 84 -12.67 7.77 -1.53
CA VAL A 84 -11.66 6.73 -1.29
C VAL A 84 -11.60 5.88 -2.54
N GLU A 85 -10.46 5.91 -3.22
CA GLU A 85 -10.26 5.35 -4.55
C GLU A 85 -9.22 4.22 -4.53
N TYR A 86 -9.33 3.30 -5.49
CA TYR A 86 -8.45 2.14 -5.59
C TYR A 86 -7.71 2.12 -6.91
N PHE A 87 -6.37 2.06 -6.87
CA PHE A 87 -5.54 2.14 -8.07
C PHE A 87 -4.44 1.08 -8.06
N VAL A 88 -4.75 -0.10 -8.59
CA VAL A 88 -3.80 -1.22 -8.71
C VAL A 88 -3.65 -1.66 -10.15
N SER A 89 -2.78 -2.64 -10.43
CA SER A 89 -2.69 -3.22 -11.76
C SER A 89 -4.02 -3.88 -12.15
N TYR A 90 -4.55 -3.50 -13.32
CA TYR A 90 -5.83 -3.98 -13.84
C TYR A 90 -5.73 -5.30 -14.64
N TYR A 91 -4.55 -5.93 -14.64
CA TYR A 91 -4.37 -7.24 -15.25
C TYR A 91 -4.67 -8.36 -14.26
N ASP A 92 -5.54 -9.30 -14.63
CA ASP A 92 -5.69 -10.58 -13.94
C ASP A 92 -4.55 -11.52 -14.30
N TYR A 93 -4.15 -11.50 -15.57
CA TYR A 93 -2.98 -12.17 -16.10
C TYR A 93 -2.15 -11.19 -16.92
N TYR A 94 -0.83 -11.24 -16.81
CA TYR A 94 0.08 -10.39 -17.57
C TYR A 94 1.39 -11.12 -17.89
N GLN A 95 1.61 -11.41 -19.16
CA GLN A 95 2.89 -11.84 -19.70
C GLN A 95 3.50 -10.70 -20.52
N PRO A 96 4.61 -10.11 -20.07
CA PRO A 96 5.25 -9.04 -20.81
C PRO A 96 5.89 -9.59 -22.11
N GLU A 97 5.85 -8.78 -23.17
CA GLU A 97 6.62 -9.03 -24.37
C GLU A 97 8.12 -9.12 -24.04
N ALA A 98 8.80 -10.16 -24.51
CA ALA A 98 10.23 -10.35 -24.30
C ALA A 98 10.88 -11.11 -25.47
N TYR A 99 12.19 -10.96 -25.59
CA TYR A 99 12.98 -11.74 -26.51
C TYR A 99 14.22 -12.32 -25.81
N ILE A 100 14.47 -13.61 -26.03
CA ILE A 100 15.60 -14.32 -25.44
C ILE A 100 16.61 -14.63 -26.57
N PRO A 101 17.68 -13.85 -26.71
CA PRO A 101 18.62 -13.97 -27.84
C PRO A 101 19.33 -15.34 -27.90
N THR A 102 19.59 -15.97 -26.75
CA THR A 102 20.32 -17.25 -26.66
C THR A 102 19.55 -18.41 -27.27
N THR A 103 18.23 -18.36 -27.26
CA THR A 103 17.35 -19.41 -27.79
C THR A 103 16.54 -18.95 -29.02
N ASP A 104 16.76 -17.71 -29.49
CA ASP A 104 15.98 -17.06 -30.54
C ASP A 104 14.47 -17.17 -30.30
N THR A 105 14.06 -16.97 -29.04
CA THR A 105 12.67 -17.14 -28.63
C THR A 105 12.01 -15.78 -28.39
N TYR A 106 10.99 -15.47 -29.19
CA TYR A 106 10.14 -14.31 -28.95
C TYR A 106 8.91 -14.71 -28.15
N ILE A 107 8.70 -14.03 -27.03
CA ILE A 107 7.54 -14.18 -26.15
C ILE A 107 6.58 -13.04 -26.46
N GLU A 108 5.43 -13.37 -26.98
CA GLU A 108 4.40 -12.38 -27.27
C GLU A 108 3.77 -11.87 -25.98
N LYS A 109 3.35 -10.59 -26.00
CA LYS A 109 2.59 -10.00 -24.89
C LYS A 109 1.22 -10.68 -24.83
N ASP A 110 0.91 -11.25 -23.66
CA ASP A 110 -0.41 -11.80 -23.35
C ASP A 110 -0.97 -11.19 -22.08
N LEU A 111 -2.26 -10.86 -22.07
CA LEU A 111 -2.89 -10.19 -20.94
C LEU A 111 -4.39 -10.43 -20.89
N SER A 112 -4.91 -10.43 -19.67
CA SER A 112 -6.34 -10.37 -19.37
C SER A 112 -6.62 -9.15 -18.51
N ILE A 113 -7.56 -8.31 -18.95
CA ILE A 113 -7.95 -7.07 -18.26
C ILE A 113 -9.15 -7.36 -17.35
N ASN A 114 -9.10 -6.82 -16.14
CA ASN A 114 -10.21 -6.80 -15.22
C ASN A 114 -10.97 -5.48 -15.35
N ASP A 115 -12.17 -5.54 -15.92
CA ASP A 115 -13.00 -4.36 -16.20
C ASP A 115 -13.39 -3.59 -14.93
N GLU A 116 -13.57 -4.29 -13.79
CA GLU A 116 -13.91 -3.62 -12.53
C GLU A 116 -12.73 -2.83 -11.97
N ILE A 117 -11.51 -3.37 -12.06
CA ILE A 117 -10.30 -2.64 -11.64
C ILE A 117 -10.03 -1.48 -12.60
N GLU A 118 -10.28 -1.63 -13.89
CA GLU A 118 -10.17 -0.53 -14.87
C GLU A 118 -11.12 0.62 -14.52
N LYS A 119 -12.38 0.31 -14.21
CA LYS A 119 -13.35 1.30 -13.69
C LYS A 119 -12.82 2.06 -12.47
N LEU A 120 -12.31 1.33 -11.46
CA LEU A 120 -11.77 1.94 -10.24
C LEU A 120 -10.57 2.84 -10.52
N ARG A 121 -9.72 2.51 -11.49
CA ARG A 121 -8.60 3.36 -11.92
C ARG A 121 -9.08 4.64 -12.60
N LEU A 122 -10.10 4.55 -13.45
CA LEU A 122 -10.74 5.72 -14.05
C LEU A 122 -11.42 6.59 -12.98
N SER A 123 -12.09 5.97 -12.01
CA SER A 123 -12.67 6.67 -10.86
C SER A 123 -11.63 7.49 -10.10
N ALA A 124 -10.47 6.90 -9.81
CA ALA A 124 -9.38 7.58 -9.12
C ALA A 124 -8.87 8.80 -9.91
N ALA A 125 -8.63 8.64 -11.22
CA ALA A 125 -8.21 9.74 -12.10
C ALA A 125 -9.26 10.86 -12.15
N SER A 126 -10.54 10.50 -12.30
CA SER A 126 -11.68 11.43 -12.35
C SER A 126 -11.86 12.18 -11.03
N ALA A 127 -11.75 11.47 -9.88
CA ALA A 127 -11.84 12.09 -8.56
C ALA A 127 -10.74 13.12 -8.34
N LEU A 128 -9.49 12.81 -8.74
CA LEU A 128 -8.37 13.75 -8.64
C LEU A 128 -8.53 14.97 -9.54
N MET A 129 -9.09 14.79 -10.75
CA MET A 129 -9.32 15.87 -11.72
C MET A 129 -10.59 16.69 -11.43
N SER A 130 -11.48 16.24 -10.55
CA SER A 130 -12.72 16.94 -10.18
C SER A 130 -12.52 18.21 -9.37
N GLY A 131 -11.29 18.52 -8.95
CA GLY A 131 -11.00 19.63 -8.04
C GLY A 131 -11.33 19.34 -6.57
N ARG A 132 -11.79 18.14 -6.24
CA ARG A 132 -11.99 17.70 -4.85
C ARG A 132 -10.66 17.65 -4.12
N ARG A 133 -10.69 18.01 -2.85
CA ARG A 133 -9.50 17.91 -1.98
C ARG A 133 -9.60 16.77 -0.97
N ASP A 134 -10.77 16.15 -0.85
CA ASP A 134 -11.07 15.05 0.05
C ASP A 134 -10.92 13.69 -0.66
N VAL A 135 -9.77 13.49 -1.32
CA VAL A 135 -9.46 12.29 -2.09
C VAL A 135 -8.32 11.49 -1.42
N ILE A 136 -8.57 10.22 -1.16
CA ILE A 136 -7.58 9.23 -0.72
C ILE A 136 -7.47 8.18 -1.81
N VAL A 137 -6.28 7.97 -2.36
CA VAL A 137 -6.05 6.89 -3.32
C VAL A 137 -5.17 5.82 -2.68
N ILE A 138 -5.68 4.60 -2.61
CA ILE A 138 -4.91 3.42 -2.21
C ILE A 138 -4.37 2.74 -3.45
N SER A 139 -3.05 2.61 -3.54
CA SER A 139 -2.38 2.11 -4.74
C SER A 139 -1.33 1.05 -4.43
N SER A 140 -1.10 0.18 -5.40
CA SER A 140 0.13 -0.61 -5.48
C SER A 140 1.21 0.17 -6.25
N VAL A 141 2.39 -0.43 -6.44
CA VAL A 141 3.46 0.16 -7.28
C VAL A 141 3.06 0.42 -8.73
N SER A 142 1.86 0.01 -9.15
CA SER A 142 1.30 0.32 -10.47
C SER A 142 1.11 1.82 -10.73
N CYS A 143 1.06 2.66 -9.67
CA CYS A 143 1.01 4.12 -9.80
C CYS A 143 2.28 4.73 -10.39
N LEU A 144 3.39 3.98 -10.44
CA LEU A 144 4.67 4.40 -11.03
C LEU A 144 4.69 4.29 -12.55
N TYR A 145 3.77 3.53 -13.13
CA TYR A 145 3.66 3.36 -14.58
C TYR A 145 2.90 4.51 -15.22
N GLY A 146 3.19 4.72 -16.53
CA GLY A 146 2.51 5.71 -17.32
C GLY A 146 1.00 5.49 -17.40
N ILE A 147 0.27 6.58 -17.18
CA ILE A 147 -1.14 6.76 -17.52
C ILE A 147 -1.24 8.01 -18.37
N GLY A 148 -2.26 8.37 -19.02
CA GLY A 148 -2.33 9.53 -19.91
C GLY A 148 -1.86 10.86 -19.29
N ASN A 149 -1.73 11.87 -20.12
CA ASN A 149 -1.41 13.23 -19.67
C ASN A 149 -2.62 13.83 -18.92
N PRO A 150 -2.47 14.31 -17.66
CA PRO A 150 -3.57 14.89 -16.90
C PRO A 150 -4.19 16.14 -17.57
N GLU A 151 -3.40 16.94 -18.32
CA GLU A 151 -3.91 18.10 -19.05
C GLU A 151 -4.84 17.68 -20.20
N ASP A 152 -4.48 16.62 -20.93
CA ASP A 152 -5.31 16.10 -22.01
C ASP A 152 -6.59 15.46 -21.44
N PHE A 153 -6.48 14.70 -20.34
CA PHE A 153 -7.62 14.12 -19.65
C PHE A 153 -8.60 15.20 -19.17
N HIS A 154 -8.09 16.30 -18.60
CA HIS A 154 -8.92 17.43 -18.17
C HIS A 154 -9.55 18.18 -19.35
N SER A 155 -8.79 18.43 -20.43
CA SER A 155 -9.27 19.18 -21.60
C SER A 155 -10.38 18.47 -22.38
N GLN A 156 -10.42 17.13 -22.32
CA GLN A 156 -11.44 16.28 -22.94
C GLN A 156 -12.64 16.01 -22.02
N THR A 157 -12.68 16.59 -20.82
CA THR A 157 -13.83 16.47 -19.93
C THR A 157 -15.00 17.28 -20.49
N VAL A 158 -16.15 16.62 -20.64
CA VAL A 158 -17.38 17.24 -21.14
C VAL A 158 -18.24 17.72 -19.98
N VAL A 159 -18.27 19.03 -19.76
CA VAL A 159 -19.13 19.63 -18.72
C VAL A 159 -20.46 20.02 -19.34
N VAL A 160 -21.57 19.57 -18.77
CA VAL A 160 -22.94 19.87 -19.20
C VAL A 160 -23.70 20.51 -18.05
N ARG A 161 -24.36 21.65 -18.34
CA ARG A 161 -25.16 22.40 -17.36
C ARG A 161 -26.60 22.52 -17.82
N ARG A 162 -27.53 22.42 -16.90
CA ARG A 162 -28.93 22.69 -17.15
C ARG A 162 -29.13 24.14 -17.60
N GLY A 163 -29.96 24.38 -18.63
CA GLY A 163 -30.21 25.66 -19.21
C GLY A 163 -29.12 26.22 -20.13
N GLU A 164 -28.05 25.47 -20.39
CA GLU A 164 -27.00 25.91 -21.32
C GLU A 164 -27.46 25.75 -22.77
N GLN A 165 -27.05 26.71 -23.63
CA GLN A 165 -27.23 26.62 -25.08
C GLN A 165 -26.11 25.78 -25.72
N ARG A 166 -26.46 24.58 -26.14
CA ARG A 166 -25.56 23.62 -26.74
C ARG A 166 -26.30 22.74 -27.74
N SER A 167 -25.86 22.65 -28.98
CA SER A 167 -26.48 21.71 -29.92
C SER A 167 -26.17 20.25 -29.53
N LEU A 168 -27.18 19.39 -29.68
CA LEU A 168 -27.04 17.95 -29.47
C LEU A 168 -25.86 17.39 -30.27
N THR A 169 -25.71 17.78 -31.53
CA THR A 169 -24.60 17.32 -32.39
C THR A 169 -23.23 17.66 -31.80
N ARG A 170 -23.07 18.85 -31.21
CA ARG A 170 -21.81 19.24 -30.55
C ARG A 170 -21.52 18.35 -29.34
N LEU A 171 -22.52 18.03 -28.52
CA LEU A 171 -22.37 17.12 -27.40
C LEU A 171 -21.88 15.73 -27.86
N LEU A 172 -22.50 15.19 -28.94
CA LEU A 172 -22.10 13.87 -29.48
C LEU A 172 -20.67 13.85 -29.95
N TYR A 173 -20.18 14.89 -30.64
CA TYR A 173 -18.78 14.98 -31.04
C TYR A 173 -17.85 15.05 -29.82
N GLN A 174 -18.19 15.79 -28.78
CA GLN A 174 -17.41 15.88 -27.55
C GLN A 174 -17.34 14.52 -26.81
N LEU A 175 -18.43 13.78 -26.78
CA LEU A 175 -18.43 12.42 -26.20
C LEU A 175 -17.52 11.45 -26.99
N VAL A 176 -17.52 11.54 -28.33
CA VAL A 176 -16.61 10.74 -29.17
C VAL A 176 -15.15 11.15 -28.95
N ASP A 177 -14.86 12.47 -28.84
CA ASP A 177 -13.52 12.96 -28.53
C ASP A 177 -13.07 12.53 -27.11
N ALA A 178 -14.01 12.40 -26.16
CA ALA A 178 -13.80 11.82 -24.83
C ALA A 178 -13.78 10.27 -24.82
N LEU A 179 -13.67 9.63 -25.98
CA LEU A 179 -13.57 8.18 -26.20
C LEU A 179 -14.82 7.36 -25.82
N TYR A 180 -16.00 7.99 -25.77
CA TYR A 180 -17.25 7.24 -25.68
C TYR A 180 -17.69 6.73 -27.03
N SER A 181 -18.12 5.49 -27.10
CA SER A 181 -18.63 4.85 -28.33
C SER A 181 -20.15 4.94 -28.40
N ARG A 182 -20.68 5.27 -29.60
CA ARG A 182 -22.13 5.23 -29.81
C ARG A 182 -22.61 3.79 -29.91
N THR A 183 -23.70 3.47 -29.24
CA THR A 183 -24.34 2.16 -29.27
C THR A 183 -25.86 2.30 -29.42
N GLU A 184 -26.50 1.30 -30.03
CA GLU A 184 -27.97 1.20 -30.09
C GLU A 184 -28.49 0.03 -29.21
N THR A 185 -27.66 -0.97 -28.97
CA THR A 185 -28.07 -2.23 -28.33
C THR A 185 -27.36 -2.56 -27.04
N ASP A 186 -26.02 -2.40 -26.98
CA ASP A 186 -25.18 -2.78 -25.84
C ASP A 186 -24.79 -1.55 -25.03
N PHE A 187 -25.70 -1.14 -24.11
CA PHE A 187 -25.49 0.03 -23.29
C PHE A 187 -24.67 -0.31 -22.05
N LYS A 188 -23.36 -0.19 -22.20
CA LYS A 188 -22.35 -0.50 -21.18
C LYS A 188 -21.42 0.68 -20.91
N ARG A 189 -20.55 0.56 -19.92
CA ARG A 189 -19.56 1.59 -19.55
C ARG A 189 -18.77 2.10 -20.77
N GLY A 190 -18.58 3.41 -20.87
CA GLY A 190 -17.88 4.05 -21.97
C GLY A 190 -18.70 4.11 -23.27
N THR A 191 -20.02 3.90 -23.20
CA THR A 191 -20.91 4.06 -24.37
C THR A 191 -21.98 5.10 -24.14
N PHE A 192 -22.51 5.64 -25.23
CA PHE A 192 -23.68 6.51 -25.20
C PHE A 192 -24.71 6.08 -26.28
N ARG A 193 -25.96 6.40 -26.04
CA ARG A 193 -27.04 6.19 -26.98
C ARG A 193 -27.91 7.44 -27.13
N VAL A 194 -28.54 7.58 -28.30
CA VAL A 194 -29.36 8.75 -28.63
C VAL A 194 -30.77 8.31 -28.99
N ARG A 195 -31.79 8.88 -28.40
CA ARG A 195 -33.21 8.61 -28.67
C ARG A 195 -33.96 9.93 -28.76
N GLY A 196 -34.19 10.41 -29.98
CA GLY A 196 -34.76 11.73 -30.23
C GLY A 196 -33.85 12.83 -29.66
N ASP A 197 -34.40 13.67 -28.78
CA ASP A 197 -33.69 14.78 -28.12
C ASP A 197 -33.02 14.36 -26.78
N THR A 198 -32.91 13.05 -26.57
CA THR A 198 -32.34 12.50 -25.30
C THR A 198 -31.04 11.75 -25.61
N VAL A 199 -30.02 12.05 -24.81
CA VAL A 199 -28.72 11.34 -24.83
C VAL A 199 -28.52 10.66 -23.48
N ASP A 200 -28.39 9.33 -23.50
CA ASP A 200 -28.01 8.55 -22.32
C ASP A 200 -26.52 8.22 -22.44
N VAL A 201 -25.71 8.53 -21.41
CA VAL A 201 -24.26 8.26 -21.33
C VAL A 201 -24.00 7.34 -20.18
N CYS A 202 -23.50 6.11 -20.44
CA CYS A 202 -23.03 5.20 -19.40
C CYS A 202 -21.58 5.55 -19.05
N ILE A 203 -21.37 6.13 -17.87
CA ILE A 203 -20.07 6.69 -17.49
C ILE A 203 -19.01 5.60 -17.32
N GLY A 204 -17.75 5.89 -17.74
CA GLY A 204 -16.65 4.94 -17.71
C GLY A 204 -16.10 4.63 -16.30
N TYR A 205 -16.29 5.56 -15.37
CA TYR A 205 -15.71 5.56 -14.02
C TYR A 205 -16.72 5.27 -12.90
N GLY A 206 -17.92 4.81 -13.24
CA GLY A 206 -19.00 4.49 -12.27
C GLY A 206 -19.96 3.44 -12.83
N ASP A 207 -20.97 3.11 -12.03
CA ASP A 207 -21.99 2.13 -12.38
C ASP A 207 -23.30 2.75 -12.87
N ASP A 208 -23.43 4.09 -12.75
CA ASP A 208 -24.60 4.84 -13.15
C ASP A 208 -24.47 5.34 -14.59
N ALA A 209 -25.60 5.76 -15.17
CA ALA A 209 -25.64 6.47 -16.44
C ALA A 209 -26.24 7.88 -16.23
N VAL A 210 -25.94 8.78 -17.16
CA VAL A 210 -26.46 10.14 -17.16
C VAL A 210 -27.37 10.32 -18.36
N ARG A 211 -28.58 10.77 -18.12
CA ARG A 211 -29.54 11.16 -19.15
C ARG A 211 -29.56 12.68 -19.29
N ILE A 212 -29.36 13.17 -20.51
CA ILE A 212 -29.37 14.57 -20.89
C ILE A 212 -30.50 14.78 -21.87
N GLU A 213 -31.52 15.54 -21.50
CA GLU A 213 -32.69 15.83 -22.30
C GLU A 213 -32.58 17.26 -22.86
N PHE A 214 -32.84 17.42 -24.16
CA PHE A 214 -32.75 18.67 -24.87
C PHE A 214 -34.13 19.17 -25.25
N PHE A 215 -34.30 20.50 -25.19
CA PHE A 215 -35.40 21.21 -25.82
C PHE A 215 -34.84 22.15 -26.90
N GLY A 216 -34.81 21.68 -28.14
CA GLY A 216 -34.08 22.35 -29.22
C GLY A 216 -32.57 22.30 -28.99
N ASP A 217 -31.91 23.45 -28.88
CA ASP A 217 -30.48 23.58 -28.59
C ASP A 217 -30.20 23.92 -27.12
N GLU A 218 -31.20 23.81 -26.22
CA GLU A 218 -31.04 24.01 -24.80
C GLU A 218 -31.08 22.71 -24.03
N VAL A 219 -30.19 22.54 -23.03
CA VAL A 219 -30.21 21.40 -22.10
C VAL A 219 -31.33 21.63 -21.08
N ASP A 220 -32.47 20.96 -21.25
CA ASP A 220 -33.64 21.12 -20.37
C ASP A 220 -33.44 20.43 -19.02
N ARG A 221 -32.91 19.19 -19.04
CA ARG A 221 -32.82 18.38 -17.82
C ARG A 221 -31.63 17.42 -17.86
N ILE A 222 -31.05 17.22 -16.69
CA ILE A 222 -29.96 16.24 -16.49
C ILE A 222 -30.34 15.33 -15.33
N THR A 223 -30.36 14.02 -15.56
CA THR A 223 -30.69 13.01 -14.54
C THR A 223 -29.66 11.89 -14.49
N VAL A 224 -29.34 11.45 -13.28
CA VAL A 224 -28.60 10.19 -13.05
C VAL A 224 -29.63 9.08 -13.08
N ILE A 225 -29.36 8.05 -13.87
CA ILE A 225 -30.24 6.90 -14.09
C ILE A 225 -29.51 5.57 -13.86
N ASP A 226 -30.25 4.56 -13.47
CA ASP A 226 -29.78 3.18 -13.49
C ASP A 226 -29.68 2.70 -14.95
N PRO A 227 -28.50 2.23 -15.42
CA PRO A 227 -28.30 1.88 -16.83
C PRO A 227 -29.14 0.70 -17.30
N VAL A 228 -29.54 -0.21 -16.38
CA VAL A 228 -30.30 -1.44 -16.68
C VAL A 228 -31.79 -1.15 -16.75
N SER A 229 -32.34 -0.53 -15.71
CA SER A 229 -33.79 -0.24 -15.61
C SER A 229 -34.18 1.08 -16.28
N GLY A 230 -33.25 2.02 -16.46
CA GLY A 230 -33.50 3.37 -16.90
C GLY A 230 -34.22 4.25 -15.86
N ALA A 231 -34.35 3.75 -14.63
CA ALA A 231 -34.98 4.49 -13.53
C ALA A 231 -34.16 5.70 -13.10
N THR A 232 -34.81 6.83 -12.88
CA THR A 232 -34.16 8.05 -12.37
C THR A 232 -33.77 7.85 -10.92
N ILE A 233 -32.47 8.05 -10.62
CA ILE A 233 -31.91 8.03 -9.29
C ILE A 233 -31.95 9.43 -8.68
N GLN A 234 -31.47 10.43 -9.44
CA GLN A 234 -31.35 11.81 -9.00
C GLN A 234 -31.41 12.78 -10.18
N GLU A 235 -31.99 13.95 -9.98
CA GLU A 235 -31.88 15.11 -10.89
C GLU A 235 -30.76 16.02 -10.43
N ILE A 236 -29.94 16.51 -11.38
CA ILE A 236 -28.75 17.33 -11.12
C ILE A 236 -28.73 18.55 -12.08
N ASP A 237 -28.08 19.64 -11.66
CA ASP A 237 -27.98 20.83 -12.47
C ASP A 237 -26.71 20.89 -13.34
N GLU A 238 -25.68 20.14 -12.96
CA GLU A 238 -24.38 20.08 -13.69
C GLU A 238 -23.76 18.70 -13.56
N ILE A 239 -23.11 18.25 -14.65
CA ILE A 239 -22.30 17.04 -14.68
C ILE A 239 -21.01 17.27 -15.45
N SER A 240 -19.91 16.71 -14.92
CA SER A 240 -18.63 16.57 -15.62
C SER A 240 -18.45 15.12 -16.04
N ILE A 241 -18.50 14.87 -17.34
CA ILE A 241 -18.29 13.55 -17.95
C ILE A 241 -16.82 13.45 -18.32
N TYR A 242 -16.08 12.67 -17.55
CA TYR A 242 -14.64 12.41 -17.79
C TYR A 242 -14.45 11.40 -18.91
N PRO A 243 -13.28 11.42 -19.59
CA PRO A 243 -12.99 10.46 -20.66
C PRO A 243 -13.19 9.00 -20.26
N ALA A 244 -13.63 8.19 -21.20
CA ALA A 244 -13.86 6.75 -20.97
C ALA A 244 -12.57 5.92 -20.89
N ASN A 245 -11.39 6.53 -21.12
CA ASN A 245 -10.08 5.88 -20.99
C ASN A 245 -9.05 6.89 -20.46
N ASN A 246 -8.06 6.39 -19.72
CA ASN A 246 -6.97 7.22 -19.18
C ASN A 246 -6.01 7.74 -20.27
N PHE A 247 -5.89 7.03 -21.40
CA PHE A 247 -5.03 7.41 -22.53
C PHE A 247 -5.82 8.17 -23.58
N VAL A 248 -6.05 9.43 -23.32
CA VAL A 248 -6.75 10.35 -24.23
C VAL A 248 -5.74 11.23 -24.96
N THR A 249 -5.93 11.47 -26.26
CA THR A 249 -5.13 12.40 -27.05
C THR A 249 -6.00 13.13 -28.06
N THR A 250 -5.57 14.32 -28.50
CA THR A 250 -6.30 15.09 -29.50
C THR A 250 -6.01 14.57 -30.91
N LYS A 251 -6.93 14.78 -31.87
CA LYS A 251 -6.76 14.39 -33.28
C LYS A 251 -5.50 15.00 -33.90
N GLU A 252 -5.20 16.25 -33.57
CA GLU A 252 -4.00 16.95 -34.07
C GLU A 252 -2.73 16.28 -33.52
N ARG A 253 -2.71 15.90 -32.23
CA ARG A 253 -1.57 15.18 -31.63
C ARG A 253 -1.41 13.80 -32.22
N SER A 254 -2.51 13.09 -32.46
CA SER A 254 -2.48 11.77 -33.10
C SER A 254 -1.87 11.82 -34.50
N ALA A 255 -2.31 12.77 -35.34
CA ALA A 255 -1.75 12.97 -36.67
C ALA A 255 -0.24 13.30 -36.63
N LYS A 256 0.17 14.16 -35.71
CA LYS A 256 1.57 14.51 -35.50
C LYS A 256 2.39 13.30 -35.00
N ALA A 257 1.84 12.51 -34.07
CA ALA A 257 2.48 11.31 -33.57
C ALA A 257 2.77 10.31 -34.70
N VAL A 258 1.80 10.07 -35.60
CA VAL A 258 1.97 9.21 -36.77
C VAL A 258 3.14 9.67 -37.63
N SER A 259 3.26 10.97 -37.92
CA SER A 259 4.40 11.52 -38.69
C SER A 259 5.73 11.29 -37.96
N MET A 260 5.79 11.57 -36.67
CA MET A 260 7.02 11.39 -35.87
C MET A 260 7.46 9.93 -35.79
N ILE A 261 6.49 8.98 -35.67
CA ILE A 261 6.78 7.54 -35.69
C ILE A 261 7.38 7.12 -37.03
N GLN A 262 6.87 7.66 -38.15
CA GLN A 262 7.41 7.39 -39.50
C GLN A 262 8.84 7.89 -39.67
N ASP A 263 9.13 9.09 -39.15
CA ASP A 263 10.47 9.68 -39.20
C ASP A 263 11.47 8.87 -38.35
N ASP A 264 11.10 8.50 -37.13
CA ASP A 264 11.92 7.67 -36.25
C ASP A 264 12.12 6.25 -36.80
N LEU A 265 11.09 5.68 -37.44
CA LEU A 265 11.21 4.39 -38.12
C LEU A 265 12.27 4.46 -39.25
N LYS A 266 12.22 5.49 -40.08
CA LYS A 266 13.18 5.66 -41.18
C LYS A 266 14.58 5.78 -40.63
N GLN A 267 14.80 6.66 -39.63
CA GLN A 267 16.10 6.85 -39.01
C GLN A 267 16.63 5.54 -38.39
N ARG A 268 15.80 4.81 -37.64
CA ARG A 268 16.23 3.56 -37.01
C ARG A 268 16.48 2.44 -38.02
N TYR A 269 15.69 2.37 -39.07
CA TYR A 269 15.88 1.43 -40.18
C TYR A 269 17.27 1.64 -40.84
N ASP A 270 17.62 2.90 -41.19
CA ASP A 270 18.88 3.23 -41.80
C ASP A 270 20.05 2.89 -40.88
N GLN A 271 19.97 3.22 -39.58
CA GLN A 271 20.97 2.83 -38.57
C GLN A 271 21.18 1.31 -38.47
N LEU A 272 20.11 0.52 -38.44
CA LEU A 272 20.22 -0.94 -38.38
C LEU A 272 20.86 -1.51 -39.63
N MET A 273 20.55 -0.95 -40.80
CA MET A 273 21.21 -1.33 -42.06
C MET A 273 22.69 -1.03 -42.05
N GLU A 274 23.12 0.15 -41.56
CA GLU A 274 24.51 0.53 -41.38
C GLU A 274 25.28 -0.41 -40.43
N TYR A 275 24.60 -0.90 -39.38
CA TYR A 275 25.16 -1.88 -38.43
C TYR A 275 25.16 -3.32 -38.94
N GLY A 276 24.73 -3.53 -40.21
CA GLY A 276 24.64 -4.88 -40.77
C GLY A 276 23.48 -5.73 -40.25
N LYS A 277 22.57 -5.15 -39.47
CA LYS A 277 21.39 -5.82 -38.88
C LYS A 277 20.18 -5.76 -39.82
N GLY A 278 20.33 -6.31 -41.01
CA GLY A 278 19.29 -6.22 -42.05
C GLY A 278 18.02 -7.01 -41.76
N MET A 279 18.09 -8.08 -40.96
CA MET A 279 16.90 -8.86 -40.55
C MET A 279 16.08 -8.06 -39.52
N GLU A 280 16.75 -7.48 -38.56
CA GLU A 280 16.17 -6.62 -37.51
C GLU A 280 15.53 -5.37 -38.12
N ALA A 281 16.18 -4.74 -39.10
CA ALA A 281 15.66 -3.60 -39.84
C ALA A 281 14.33 -3.93 -40.55
N LYS A 282 14.28 -5.07 -41.26
CA LYS A 282 13.05 -5.51 -41.94
C LYS A 282 11.93 -5.85 -40.97
N ARG A 283 12.24 -6.56 -39.88
CA ARG A 283 11.28 -6.89 -38.81
C ARG A 283 10.66 -5.63 -38.24
N LEU A 284 11.50 -4.66 -37.84
CA LEU A 284 11.06 -3.40 -37.30
C LEU A 284 10.13 -2.65 -38.27
N LYS A 285 10.54 -2.56 -39.54
CA LYS A 285 9.75 -1.87 -40.58
C LYS A 285 8.37 -2.50 -40.72
N GLN A 286 8.30 -3.81 -40.89
CA GLN A 286 7.03 -4.53 -41.03
C GLN A 286 6.11 -4.33 -39.82
N ARG A 287 6.65 -4.41 -38.62
CA ARG A 287 5.87 -4.23 -37.39
C ARG A 287 5.32 -2.82 -37.26
N VAL A 288 6.17 -1.81 -37.43
CA VAL A 288 5.76 -0.42 -37.23
C VAL A 288 4.82 0.06 -38.34
N GLU A 289 5.02 -0.37 -39.60
CA GLU A 289 4.08 -0.06 -40.71
C GLU A 289 2.69 -0.64 -40.44
N TYR A 290 2.62 -1.88 -39.95
CA TYR A 290 1.36 -2.50 -39.55
C TYR A 290 0.68 -1.79 -38.38
N ASP A 291 1.44 -1.45 -37.32
CA ASP A 291 0.93 -0.71 -36.16
C ASP A 291 0.41 0.69 -36.59
N LEU A 292 1.11 1.38 -37.52
CA LEU A 292 0.69 2.68 -38.07
C LEU A 292 -0.59 2.61 -38.91
N GLU A 293 -0.79 1.53 -39.68
CA GLU A 293 -1.99 1.29 -40.43
C GLU A 293 -3.19 1.10 -39.49
N MET A 294 -3.03 0.28 -38.45
CA MET A 294 -4.06 0.10 -37.41
C MET A 294 -4.40 1.40 -36.67
N ILE A 295 -3.40 2.19 -36.31
CA ILE A 295 -3.60 3.49 -35.64
C ILE A 295 -4.39 4.44 -36.55
N LYS A 296 -4.10 4.48 -37.84
CA LYS A 296 -4.82 5.36 -38.79
C LYS A 296 -6.28 4.93 -39.01
N GLU A 297 -6.53 3.63 -39.13
CA GLU A 297 -7.85 3.11 -39.44
C GLU A 297 -8.74 2.97 -38.19
N MET A 298 -8.18 2.49 -37.10
CA MET A 298 -8.93 2.16 -35.89
C MET A 298 -8.63 3.07 -34.69
N GLY A 299 -7.62 3.96 -34.78
CA GLY A 299 -7.17 4.79 -33.66
C GLY A 299 -6.37 4.04 -32.60
N TYR A 300 -6.09 2.76 -32.78
CA TYR A 300 -5.46 1.88 -31.80
C TYR A 300 -4.63 0.78 -32.48
N CYS A 301 -3.59 0.29 -31.80
CA CYS A 301 -2.88 -0.94 -32.16
C CYS A 301 -2.48 -1.74 -30.91
N PRO A 302 -2.27 -3.07 -31.01
CA PRO A 302 -1.71 -3.86 -29.92
C PRO A 302 -0.32 -3.36 -29.52
N GLY A 303 -0.14 -2.99 -28.24
CA GLY A 303 1.11 -2.42 -27.77
C GLY A 303 1.28 -0.91 -28.04
N ILE A 304 0.18 -0.18 -28.24
CA ILE A 304 0.19 1.28 -28.47
C ILE A 304 0.96 2.05 -27.38
N GLU A 305 1.06 1.52 -26.19
CA GLU A 305 1.84 2.08 -25.09
C GLU A 305 3.33 2.26 -25.42
N ASN A 306 3.87 1.45 -26.36
CA ASN A 306 5.27 1.60 -26.82
C ASN A 306 5.48 2.89 -27.66
N TYR A 307 4.39 3.52 -28.08
CA TYR A 307 4.37 4.79 -28.80
C TYR A 307 3.90 5.97 -27.92
N SER A 308 3.68 5.77 -26.61
CA SER A 308 3.11 6.78 -25.70
C SER A 308 3.84 8.12 -25.76
N ARG A 309 5.18 8.13 -25.90
CA ARG A 309 5.99 9.33 -26.01
C ARG A 309 5.50 10.30 -27.09
N TYR A 310 5.09 9.78 -28.26
CA TYR A 310 4.63 10.60 -29.37
C TYR A 310 3.25 11.18 -29.11
N PHE A 311 2.35 10.38 -28.51
CA PHE A 311 0.99 10.80 -28.19
C PHE A 311 0.93 11.81 -27.03
N ASP A 312 1.80 11.65 -26.02
CA ASP A 312 1.91 12.56 -24.89
C ASP A 312 2.67 13.85 -25.24
N GLY A 313 3.37 13.90 -26.38
CA GLY A 313 4.22 15.01 -26.80
C GLY A 313 5.51 15.16 -25.97
N ARG A 314 5.94 14.12 -25.27
CA ARG A 314 7.17 14.09 -24.47
C ARG A 314 8.41 14.02 -25.37
N LYS A 315 9.52 14.60 -24.90
CA LYS A 315 10.84 14.43 -25.51
C LYS A 315 11.43 13.09 -25.10
N GLU A 316 12.40 12.63 -25.88
CA GLU A 316 13.16 11.43 -25.59
C GLU A 316 13.78 11.47 -24.18
N GLY A 317 13.70 10.35 -23.46
CA GLY A 317 14.22 10.20 -22.10
C GLY A 317 13.37 10.84 -21.00
N MET A 318 12.35 11.63 -21.34
CA MET A 318 11.44 12.20 -20.33
C MET A 318 10.62 11.09 -19.67
N ARG A 319 10.40 11.22 -18.35
CA ARG A 319 9.53 10.32 -17.62
C ARG A 319 8.08 10.36 -18.12
N PRO A 320 7.34 9.25 -18.04
CA PRO A 320 5.91 9.26 -18.34
C PRO A 320 5.12 10.04 -17.28
N PHE A 321 3.94 10.49 -17.66
CA PHE A 321 2.95 10.96 -16.69
C PHE A 321 2.39 9.77 -15.92
N CYS A 322 2.34 9.88 -14.60
CA CYS A 322 1.86 8.81 -13.72
C CYS A 322 0.76 9.33 -12.80
N LEU A 323 0.21 8.47 -11.95
CA LEU A 323 -0.87 8.84 -11.03
C LEU A 323 -0.52 10.05 -10.14
N MET A 324 0.75 10.22 -9.75
CA MET A 324 1.18 11.33 -8.91
C MET A 324 1.08 12.69 -9.61
N ASP A 325 1.08 12.72 -10.94
CA ASP A 325 0.89 13.95 -11.72
C ASP A 325 -0.56 14.47 -11.69
N TYR A 326 -1.53 13.62 -11.31
CA TYR A 326 -2.94 13.98 -11.14
C TYR A 326 -3.23 14.59 -9.77
N PHE A 327 -2.33 14.41 -8.80
CA PHE A 327 -2.49 14.97 -7.46
C PHE A 327 -2.17 16.47 -7.42
N PRO A 328 -2.83 17.24 -6.53
CA PRO A 328 -2.37 18.59 -6.22
C PRO A 328 -1.01 18.54 -5.51
N LYS A 329 -0.20 19.60 -5.67
CA LYS A 329 1.19 19.64 -5.20
C LYS A 329 1.41 19.38 -3.70
N ASP A 330 0.40 19.57 -2.89
CA ASP A 330 0.45 19.47 -1.42
C ASP A 330 -0.11 18.16 -0.87
N PHE A 331 -0.23 17.12 -1.69
CA PHE A 331 -0.66 15.82 -1.22
C PHE A 331 0.38 15.16 -0.30
N ILE A 332 -0.05 14.15 0.46
CA ILE A 332 0.79 13.39 1.37
C ILE A 332 0.89 11.94 0.87
N THR A 333 2.10 11.39 0.86
CA THR A 333 2.32 9.99 0.53
C THR A 333 2.56 9.16 1.79
N PHE A 334 1.68 8.21 2.07
CA PHE A 334 1.90 7.15 3.05
C PHE A 334 2.46 5.93 2.33
N ILE A 335 3.55 5.39 2.83
CA ILE A 335 4.19 4.20 2.25
C ILE A 335 4.06 3.08 3.28
N ASP A 336 3.05 2.24 3.08
CA ASP A 336 2.77 1.12 3.99
C ASP A 336 3.74 -0.03 3.73
N GLU A 337 4.12 -0.72 4.81
CA GLU A 337 5.19 -1.72 4.85
C GLU A 337 6.41 -1.24 4.04
N SER A 338 6.87 -0.02 4.35
CA SER A 338 7.86 0.73 3.57
C SER A 338 9.17 -0.03 3.35
N HIS A 339 9.59 -0.85 4.32
CA HIS A 339 10.78 -1.71 4.23
C HIS A 339 10.72 -2.74 3.08
N VAL A 340 9.52 -3.01 2.53
CA VAL A 340 9.29 -3.84 1.34
C VAL A 340 8.94 -2.99 0.14
N THR A 341 8.06 -2.01 0.32
CA THR A 341 7.56 -1.15 -0.77
C THR A 341 8.68 -0.35 -1.41
N ILE A 342 9.61 0.21 -0.64
CA ILE A 342 10.73 1.01 -1.16
C ILE A 342 11.71 0.17 -2.01
N PRO A 343 12.20 -1.00 -1.56
CA PRO A 343 13.01 -1.87 -2.42
C PRO A 343 12.29 -2.28 -3.72
N GLN A 344 10.98 -2.53 -3.67
CA GLN A 344 10.18 -2.84 -4.85
C GLN A 344 10.16 -1.67 -5.84
N ILE A 345 9.90 -0.43 -5.37
CA ILE A 345 9.94 0.77 -6.21
C ILE A 345 11.29 0.93 -6.89
N ARG A 346 12.40 0.70 -6.17
CA ARG A 346 13.76 0.76 -6.72
C ARG A 346 14.01 -0.26 -7.83
N ALA A 347 13.47 -1.46 -7.70
CA ALA A 347 13.70 -2.56 -8.63
C ALA A 347 12.88 -2.44 -9.93
N MET A 348 11.75 -1.71 -9.93
CA MET A 348 10.80 -1.69 -11.05
C MET A 348 11.42 -1.22 -12.37
N TYR A 349 12.21 -0.14 -12.34
CA TYR A 349 12.80 0.42 -13.55
C TYR A 349 13.82 -0.52 -14.22
N GLY A 350 14.73 -1.12 -13.46
CA GLY A 350 15.84 -1.90 -14.02
C GLY A 350 15.38 -3.10 -14.84
N GLY A 351 14.41 -3.86 -14.32
CA GLY A 351 13.87 -5.04 -15.01
C GLY A 351 13.12 -4.70 -16.31
N ASP A 352 12.32 -3.62 -16.30
CA ASP A 352 11.61 -3.17 -17.49
C ASP A 352 12.57 -2.65 -18.57
N HIS A 353 13.58 -1.86 -18.16
CA HIS A 353 14.58 -1.28 -19.06
C HIS A 353 15.38 -2.36 -19.80
N SER A 354 15.98 -3.31 -19.08
CA SER A 354 16.78 -4.38 -19.70
C SER A 354 15.99 -5.20 -20.70
N ARG A 355 14.74 -5.52 -20.38
CA ARG A 355 13.84 -6.27 -21.28
C ARG A 355 13.57 -5.48 -22.57
N LYS A 356 13.29 -4.19 -22.47
CA LYS A 356 13.01 -3.31 -23.62
C LYS A 356 14.23 -3.01 -24.48
N GLU A 357 15.39 -2.86 -23.89
CA GLU A 357 16.66 -2.73 -24.65
C GLU A 357 16.85 -3.90 -25.59
N VAL A 358 16.65 -5.13 -25.10
CA VAL A 358 16.74 -6.32 -25.95
C VAL A 358 15.73 -6.27 -27.11
N LEU A 359 14.47 -5.90 -26.86
CA LEU A 359 13.46 -5.76 -27.93
C LEU A 359 13.83 -4.69 -28.97
N ILE A 360 14.44 -3.59 -28.55
CA ILE A 360 14.90 -2.50 -29.42
C ILE A 360 16.10 -2.95 -30.26
N ASP A 361 17.09 -3.61 -29.64
CA ASP A 361 18.33 -4.03 -30.28
C ASP A 361 18.13 -5.10 -31.35
N TYR A 362 17.11 -5.95 -31.18
CA TYR A 362 16.74 -6.99 -32.10
C TYR A 362 15.57 -6.61 -33.05
N GLY A 363 15.20 -5.32 -33.13
CA GLY A 363 14.27 -4.79 -34.12
C GLY A 363 12.80 -5.18 -33.88
N PHE A 364 12.40 -5.50 -32.65
CA PHE A 364 10.99 -5.73 -32.31
C PHE A 364 10.24 -4.45 -31.98
N ARG A 365 10.96 -3.43 -31.44
CA ARG A 365 10.36 -2.14 -31.05
C ARG A 365 11.28 -0.97 -31.44
N LEU A 366 10.66 0.22 -31.62
CA LEU A 366 11.38 1.48 -31.76
C LEU A 366 12.03 1.89 -30.42
N PRO A 367 13.10 2.72 -30.45
CA PRO A 367 13.73 3.28 -29.23
C PRO A 367 12.72 3.96 -28.29
N ALA A 368 11.65 4.56 -28.81
CA ALA A 368 10.59 5.17 -28.03
C ALA A 368 9.91 4.23 -27.03
N ALA A 369 9.96 2.92 -27.26
CA ALA A 369 9.44 1.93 -26.31
C ALA A 369 10.13 1.98 -24.94
N ALA A 370 11.41 2.41 -24.89
CA ALA A 370 12.15 2.61 -23.65
C ALA A 370 11.58 3.76 -22.78
N ASP A 371 10.86 4.72 -23.38
CA ASP A 371 10.25 5.85 -22.68
C ASP A 371 8.88 5.53 -22.07
N ASN A 372 8.27 4.39 -22.43
CA ASN A 372 7.13 3.81 -21.73
C ASN A 372 7.63 2.93 -20.57
N ARG A 373 7.96 3.50 -19.46
CA ARG A 373 8.64 2.86 -18.34
C ARG A 373 8.05 3.27 -17.01
N PRO A 374 8.25 2.50 -15.93
CA PRO A 374 7.99 3.02 -14.60
C PRO A 374 8.95 4.17 -14.27
N LEU A 375 8.58 4.96 -13.28
CA LEU A 375 9.47 5.99 -12.76
C LEU A 375 10.78 5.38 -12.28
N LYS A 376 11.87 6.12 -12.45
CA LYS A 376 13.11 5.88 -11.71
C LYS A 376 12.90 6.25 -10.24
N PHE A 377 13.74 5.73 -9.38
CA PHE A 377 13.58 5.96 -7.93
C PHE A 377 13.73 7.44 -7.55
N ASP A 378 14.68 8.15 -8.16
CA ASP A 378 14.87 9.59 -7.98
C ASP A 378 13.68 10.42 -8.48
N GLU A 379 13.07 10.01 -9.60
CA GLU A 379 11.84 10.64 -10.10
C GLU A 379 10.65 10.43 -9.15
N PHE A 380 10.53 9.23 -8.58
CA PHE A 380 9.54 8.95 -7.54
C PHE A 380 9.77 9.83 -6.31
N GLU A 381 11.00 9.91 -5.80
CA GLU A 381 11.32 10.75 -4.64
C GLU A 381 10.94 12.21 -4.85
N ALA A 382 11.20 12.75 -6.06
CA ALA A 382 10.88 14.13 -6.40
C ALA A 382 9.37 14.40 -6.49
N LEU A 383 8.56 13.40 -6.89
CA LEU A 383 7.12 13.53 -7.06
C LEU A 383 6.31 13.25 -5.80
N ALA A 384 6.79 12.36 -4.94
CA ALA A 384 6.01 11.82 -3.82
C ALA A 384 5.69 12.84 -2.71
N GLY A 385 6.16 14.09 -2.79
CA GLY A 385 5.89 15.13 -1.79
C GLY A 385 6.36 14.75 -0.39
N GLN A 386 5.65 15.21 0.64
CA GLN A 386 5.90 14.80 2.02
C GLN A 386 5.49 13.34 2.25
N LYS A 387 6.34 12.57 2.95
CA LYS A 387 6.21 11.12 3.09
C LYS A 387 6.03 10.70 4.54
N VAL A 388 5.18 9.71 4.76
CA VAL A 388 5.08 8.98 6.03
C VAL A 388 5.41 7.52 5.75
N PHE A 389 6.57 7.07 6.21
CA PHE A 389 6.94 5.67 6.15
C PHE A 389 6.26 4.91 7.28
N VAL A 390 5.50 3.88 6.94
CA VAL A 390 4.76 3.07 7.91
C VAL A 390 5.33 1.66 7.91
N SER A 391 5.90 1.22 9.03
CA SER A 391 6.51 -0.10 9.13
C SER A 391 6.59 -0.58 10.59
N ALA A 392 6.52 -1.89 10.80
CA ALA A 392 6.85 -2.52 12.08
C ALA A 392 8.36 -2.70 12.26
N THR A 393 9.11 -2.71 11.17
CA THR A 393 10.56 -2.96 11.08
C THR A 393 11.18 -2.07 10.00
N PRO A 394 11.25 -0.73 10.21
CA PRO A 394 11.80 0.19 9.21
C PRO A 394 13.23 -0.20 8.82
N ALA A 395 13.61 0.11 7.59
CA ALA A 395 14.95 -0.12 7.06
C ALA A 395 15.82 1.12 7.21
N GLU A 396 17.10 0.98 6.90
CA GLU A 396 18.08 2.08 6.96
C GLU A 396 17.66 3.29 6.11
N TYR A 397 17.07 3.04 4.93
CA TYR A 397 16.61 4.12 4.05
C TYR A 397 15.54 5.00 4.71
N GLU A 398 14.52 4.40 5.35
CA GLU A 398 13.46 5.16 6.02
C GLU A 398 14.01 5.99 7.17
N LEU A 399 14.91 5.39 7.97
CA LEU A 399 15.55 6.07 9.10
C LEU A 399 16.47 7.20 8.64
N GLU A 400 17.23 6.99 7.56
CA GLU A 400 18.07 8.03 6.96
C GLU A 400 17.22 9.17 6.37
N LYS A 401 16.15 8.83 5.65
CA LYS A 401 15.28 9.80 4.96
C LYS A 401 14.44 10.63 5.92
N SER A 402 14.01 10.03 7.04
CA SER A 402 13.33 10.74 8.13
C SER A 402 14.29 11.41 9.10
N GLU A 403 15.60 11.40 8.81
CA GLU A 403 16.64 11.99 9.66
C GLU A 403 16.52 11.56 11.15
N GLY A 404 16.15 10.29 11.36
CA GLY A 404 15.90 9.74 12.70
C GLY A 404 14.59 10.18 13.36
N LEU A 405 13.71 10.91 12.66
CA LEU A 405 12.38 11.24 13.16
C LEU A 405 11.47 10.02 13.09
N VAL A 406 11.50 9.23 14.15
CA VAL A 406 10.72 8.02 14.31
C VAL A 406 9.65 8.22 15.38
N VAL A 407 8.41 7.99 15.02
CA VAL A 407 7.28 8.00 15.93
C VAL A 407 6.88 6.56 16.24
N GLU A 408 6.99 6.16 17.51
CA GLU A 408 6.67 4.80 17.93
C GLU A 408 5.17 4.61 18.20
N GLN A 409 4.64 3.49 17.76
CA GLN A 409 3.29 3.02 18.05
C GLN A 409 3.34 1.52 18.36
N VAL A 410 3.78 1.17 19.56
CA VAL A 410 4.02 -0.22 20.01
C VAL A 410 2.92 -0.76 20.91
N VAL A 411 2.11 0.10 21.52
CA VAL A 411 1.00 -0.31 22.36
C VAL A 411 -0.22 -0.68 21.53
N ARG A 412 -0.73 -1.90 21.74
CA ARG A 412 -1.98 -2.38 21.11
C ARG A 412 -3.19 -2.00 21.94
N PRO A 413 -4.20 -1.37 21.36
CA PRO A 413 -5.46 -1.06 22.05
C PRO A 413 -6.17 -2.27 22.66
N THR A 414 -5.95 -3.45 22.08
CA THR A 414 -6.54 -4.73 22.55
C THR A 414 -5.89 -5.28 23.81
N GLY A 415 -4.75 -4.72 24.22
CA GLY A 415 -3.94 -5.21 25.33
C GLY A 415 -3.11 -6.47 25.03
N LEU A 416 -3.18 -7.01 23.81
CA LEU A 416 -2.41 -8.20 23.42
C LEU A 416 -0.91 -7.95 23.48
N LEU A 417 -0.21 -8.88 24.14
CA LEU A 417 1.24 -8.85 24.29
C LEU A 417 1.93 -9.39 23.04
N ASP A 418 3.17 -8.96 22.79
CA ASP A 418 4.03 -9.71 21.87
C ASP A 418 4.28 -11.11 22.42
N PRO A 419 4.38 -12.15 21.57
CA PRO A 419 4.56 -13.53 22.03
C PRO A 419 5.95 -13.68 22.69
N PRO A 420 6.08 -14.47 23.75
CA PRO A 420 7.40 -14.83 24.27
C PRO A 420 8.15 -15.65 23.21
N ILE A 421 9.47 -15.51 23.22
CA ILE A 421 10.37 -16.25 22.33
C ILE A 421 11.15 -17.28 23.14
N GLU A 422 11.00 -18.56 22.79
CA GLU A 422 11.79 -19.66 23.30
C GLU A 422 12.85 -20.05 22.28
N VAL A 423 14.09 -20.28 22.76
CA VAL A 423 15.16 -20.84 21.94
C VAL A 423 15.36 -22.28 22.37
N ARG A 424 15.26 -23.21 21.41
CA ARG A 424 15.42 -24.64 21.61
C ARG A 424 16.53 -25.20 20.71
N PRO A 425 17.24 -26.28 21.10
CA PRO A 425 18.30 -26.86 20.26
C PRO A 425 17.75 -27.39 18.94
N THR A 426 18.61 -27.46 17.91
CA THR A 426 18.24 -28.02 16.61
C THR A 426 18.15 -29.55 16.64
N GLU A 427 18.81 -30.20 17.59
CA GLU A 427 18.72 -31.64 17.79
C GLU A 427 17.27 -32.05 18.14
N ASN A 428 16.69 -32.94 17.34
CA ASN A 428 15.30 -33.40 17.44
C ASN A 428 14.24 -32.29 17.26
N GLN A 429 14.58 -31.16 16.58
CA GLN A 429 13.67 -30.04 16.35
C GLN A 429 12.34 -30.44 15.70
N VAL A 430 12.34 -31.47 14.83
CA VAL A 430 11.12 -31.90 14.12
C VAL A 430 10.19 -32.68 15.05
N ASP A 431 10.73 -33.51 15.95
CA ASP A 431 9.93 -34.30 16.89
C ASP A 431 9.38 -33.41 18.02
N ASP A 432 10.19 -32.44 18.53
CA ASP A 432 9.73 -31.44 19.50
C ASP A 432 8.62 -30.56 18.90
N LEU A 433 8.79 -30.14 17.64
CA LEU A 433 7.76 -29.38 16.93
C LEU A 433 6.49 -30.20 16.70
N LEU A 434 6.58 -31.50 16.39
CA LEU A 434 5.42 -32.36 16.21
C LEU A 434 4.57 -32.45 17.48
N GLU A 435 5.20 -32.50 18.65
CA GLU A 435 4.48 -32.52 19.94
C GLU A 435 3.77 -31.19 20.20
N GLU A 436 4.45 -30.05 19.96
CA GLU A 436 3.85 -28.73 20.07
C GLU A 436 2.66 -28.55 19.10
N ILE A 437 2.77 -29.09 17.87
CA ILE A 437 1.68 -29.09 16.89
C ILE A 437 0.47 -29.85 17.44
N ARG A 438 0.65 -31.03 18.03
CA ARG A 438 -0.44 -31.84 18.59
C ARG A 438 -1.18 -31.10 19.68
N VAL A 439 -0.44 -30.50 20.62
CA VAL A 439 -1.03 -29.69 21.71
C VAL A 439 -1.87 -28.55 21.17
N ARG A 440 -1.41 -27.87 20.10
CA ARG A 440 -2.14 -26.72 19.50
C ARG A 440 -3.35 -27.18 18.69
N ALA A 441 -3.20 -28.28 17.93
CA ALA A 441 -4.32 -28.83 17.16
C ALA A 441 -5.46 -29.33 18.06
N GLU A 442 -5.16 -29.93 19.23
CA GLU A 442 -6.15 -30.31 20.24
C GLU A 442 -6.91 -29.10 20.82
N ALA A 443 -6.26 -27.94 20.87
CA ALA A 443 -6.86 -26.68 21.31
C ALA A 443 -7.58 -25.90 20.17
N ASP A 444 -7.68 -26.47 18.96
CA ASP A 444 -8.17 -25.83 17.73
C ASP A 444 -7.40 -24.53 17.37
N GLU A 445 -6.12 -24.48 17.69
CA GLU A 445 -5.20 -23.41 17.36
C GLU A 445 -4.37 -23.76 16.12
N ARG A 446 -3.77 -22.76 15.49
CA ARG A 446 -3.01 -22.91 14.23
C ARG A 446 -1.52 -22.67 14.45
N VAL A 447 -0.71 -23.38 13.67
CA VAL A 447 0.76 -23.33 13.73
C VAL A 447 1.34 -22.86 12.38
N LEU A 448 2.25 -21.89 12.44
CA LEU A 448 3.08 -21.49 11.30
C LEU A 448 4.49 -22.03 11.49
N VAL A 449 5.04 -22.70 10.46
CA VAL A 449 6.40 -23.23 10.46
C VAL A 449 7.20 -22.57 9.34
N THR A 450 8.37 -22.00 9.66
CA THR A 450 9.24 -21.40 8.65
C THR A 450 10.50 -22.22 8.45
N THR A 451 10.78 -22.54 7.17
CA THR A 451 11.97 -23.30 6.73
C THR A 451 12.91 -22.42 5.90
N LEU A 452 14.12 -22.89 5.62
CA LEU A 452 15.10 -22.20 4.79
C LEU A 452 14.96 -22.51 3.29
N THR A 453 14.44 -23.68 2.94
CA THR A 453 14.36 -24.12 1.54
C THR A 453 12.97 -24.66 1.19
N LYS A 454 12.61 -24.58 -0.10
CA LYS A 454 11.38 -25.18 -0.65
C LYS A 454 11.29 -26.66 -0.38
N ARG A 455 12.39 -27.38 -0.67
CA ARG A 455 12.50 -28.82 -0.48
C ARG A 455 12.22 -29.22 0.98
N MET A 456 12.79 -28.48 1.94
CA MET A 456 12.53 -28.74 3.37
C MET A 456 11.05 -28.52 3.73
N ALA A 457 10.38 -27.52 3.14
CA ALA A 457 8.97 -27.30 3.36
C ALA A 457 8.10 -28.47 2.84
N GLU A 458 8.42 -28.97 1.65
CA GLU A 458 7.72 -30.10 1.04
C GLU A 458 7.98 -31.43 1.80
N GLU A 459 9.22 -31.66 2.25
CA GLU A 459 9.58 -32.85 3.02
C GLU A 459 8.92 -32.84 4.41
N LEU A 460 8.85 -31.67 5.07
CA LEU A 460 8.16 -31.51 6.36
C LEU A 460 6.66 -31.73 6.24
N GLU A 461 6.04 -31.18 5.21
CA GLU A 461 4.59 -31.40 4.99
C GLU A 461 4.30 -32.89 4.81
N LYS A 462 5.08 -33.60 4.00
CA LYS A 462 4.94 -35.05 3.82
C LYS A 462 5.13 -35.81 5.15
N TYR A 463 6.14 -35.42 5.93
CA TYR A 463 6.42 -36.05 7.22
C TYR A 463 5.22 -35.84 8.19
N PHE A 464 4.76 -34.61 8.36
CA PHE A 464 3.64 -34.31 9.25
C PHE A 464 2.32 -34.95 8.81
N THR A 465 2.08 -34.98 7.50
CA THR A 465 0.89 -35.67 6.93
C THR A 465 0.94 -37.18 7.21
N ASN A 466 2.11 -37.83 7.07
CA ASN A 466 2.29 -39.24 7.42
C ASN A 466 2.11 -39.51 8.92
N MET A 467 2.36 -38.52 9.78
CA MET A 467 2.13 -38.59 11.22
C MET A 467 0.69 -38.23 11.63
N GLY A 468 -0.21 -38.04 10.63
CA GLY A 468 -1.63 -37.75 10.84
C GLY A 468 -1.97 -36.28 11.14
N VAL A 469 -1.04 -35.35 10.94
CA VAL A 469 -1.27 -33.92 11.09
C VAL A 469 -1.85 -33.34 9.81
N ARG A 470 -2.90 -32.52 9.91
CA ARG A 470 -3.46 -31.76 8.79
C ARG A 470 -2.54 -30.60 8.46
N CYS A 471 -1.71 -30.76 7.43
CA CYS A 471 -0.63 -29.84 7.06
C CYS A 471 -0.68 -29.50 5.57
N ARG A 472 -0.36 -28.25 5.21
CA ARG A 472 -0.07 -27.82 3.83
C ARG A 472 1.20 -26.97 3.81
N TYR A 473 1.84 -26.88 2.64
CA TYR A 473 2.98 -25.98 2.43
C TYR A 473 2.64 -24.86 1.47
N ILE A 474 3.48 -23.80 1.53
CA ILE A 474 3.40 -22.66 0.62
C ILE A 474 4.80 -22.15 0.28
N HIS A 475 5.09 -21.98 -1.01
CA HIS A 475 6.33 -21.38 -1.51
C HIS A 475 6.11 -20.61 -2.82
N SER A 476 7.19 -20.10 -3.44
CA SER A 476 7.11 -19.20 -4.60
C SER A 476 6.52 -19.83 -5.87
N ASP A 477 6.52 -21.17 -5.97
CA ASP A 477 6.07 -21.90 -7.16
C ASP A 477 4.58 -22.28 -7.08
N VAL A 478 3.94 -22.06 -5.92
CA VAL A 478 2.48 -22.20 -5.76
C VAL A 478 1.80 -21.05 -6.49
N ASP A 479 0.83 -21.37 -7.35
CA ASP A 479 0.08 -20.40 -8.12
C ASP A 479 -0.63 -19.37 -7.23
N THR A 480 -0.87 -18.17 -7.76
CA THR A 480 -1.47 -17.07 -6.98
C THR A 480 -2.87 -17.40 -6.48
N MET A 481 -3.70 -18.07 -7.29
CA MET A 481 -5.07 -18.44 -6.91
C MET A 481 -5.04 -19.56 -5.85
N GLU A 482 -4.24 -20.61 -6.07
CA GLU A 482 -4.04 -21.70 -5.11
C GLU A 482 -3.51 -21.16 -3.77
N ARG A 483 -2.61 -20.18 -3.81
CA ARG A 483 -2.09 -19.54 -2.59
C ARG A 483 -3.20 -18.84 -1.78
N VAL A 484 -4.12 -18.15 -2.44
CA VAL A 484 -5.27 -17.51 -1.77
C VAL A 484 -6.16 -18.56 -1.13
N GLU A 485 -6.45 -19.64 -1.85
CA GLU A 485 -7.25 -20.76 -1.36
C GLU A 485 -6.60 -21.43 -0.13
N ILE A 486 -5.29 -21.75 -0.18
CA ILE A 486 -4.56 -22.31 0.96
C ILE A 486 -4.66 -21.40 2.20
N ILE A 487 -4.53 -20.09 2.02
CA ILE A 487 -4.61 -19.12 3.13
C ILE A 487 -6.03 -19.06 3.70
N GLU A 488 -7.07 -19.09 2.87
CA GLU A 488 -8.46 -19.10 3.29
C GLU A 488 -8.82 -20.40 4.01
N ASP A 489 -8.40 -21.54 3.48
CA ASP A 489 -8.56 -22.86 4.09
C ASP A 489 -7.92 -22.91 5.49
N PHE A 490 -6.72 -22.33 5.62
CA PHE A 490 -6.01 -22.23 6.90
C PHE A 490 -6.77 -21.35 7.91
N LYS A 491 -7.28 -20.20 7.48
CA LYS A 491 -8.11 -19.30 8.31
C LYS A 491 -9.39 -20.00 8.78
N ASN A 492 -9.99 -20.80 7.90
CA ASN A 492 -11.23 -21.52 8.15
C ASN A 492 -11.01 -22.83 8.95
N GLY A 493 -9.75 -23.18 9.24
CA GLY A 493 -9.41 -24.35 10.06
C GLY A 493 -9.49 -25.70 9.36
N LEU A 494 -9.45 -25.72 8.03
CA LEU A 494 -9.44 -26.97 7.26
C LEU A 494 -8.17 -27.79 7.50
N PHE A 495 -7.09 -27.12 7.92
CA PHE A 495 -5.85 -27.76 8.36
C PHE A 495 -5.19 -26.94 9.48
N ASP A 496 -4.26 -27.56 10.24
CA ASP A 496 -3.70 -27.01 11.47
C ASP A 496 -2.35 -26.36 11.31
N VAL A 497 -1.55 -26.83 10.32
CA VAL A 497 -0.17 -26.42 10.13
C VAL A 497 0.06 -25.89 8.73
N LEU A 498 0.62 -24.69 8.65
CA LEU A 498 1.08 -24.11 7.39
C LEU A 498 2.61 -24.00 7.43
N VAL A 499 3.29 -24.73 6.53
CA VAL A 499 4.75 -24.68 6.36
C VAL A 499 5.10 -23.77 5.21
N GLY A 500 6.08 -22.88 5.40
CA GLY A 500 6.48 -21.98 4.32
C GLY A 500 7.92 -21.48 4.45
N VAL A 501 8.49 -21.00 3.34
CA VAL A 501 9.87 -20.46 3.31
C VAL A 501 9.88 -18.98 3.66
N ASN A 502 9.38 -18.12 2.81
CA ASN A 502 9.44 -16.66 2.96
C ASN A 502 8.07 -15.99 2.93
N LEU A 503 7.05 -16.71 2.51
CA LEU A 503 5.73 -16.16 2.16
C LEU A 503 4.85 -15.87 3.37
N LEU A 504 5.34 -16.13 4.58
CA LEU A 504 4.61 -15.89 5.83
C LEU A 504 4.87 -14.49 6.43
N ARG A 505 5.63 -13.63 5.75
CA ARG A 505 6.09 -12.36 6.31
C ARG A 505 5.03 -11.25 6.26
N GLU A 506 4.27 -11.12 5.16
CA GLU A 506 3.44 -9.95 4.90
C GLU A 506 2.03 -10.32 4.45
N GLY A 507 1.04 -9.51 4.86
CA GLY A 507 -0.34 -9.63 4.41
C GLY A 507 -1.17 -10.78 5.03
N LEU A 508 -0.60 -11.60 5.92
CA LEU A 508 -1.33 -12.65 6.63
C LEU A 508 -1.85 -12.12 7.97
N ASP A 509 -3.14 -11.98 8.07
CA ASP A 509 -3.84 -11.71 9.32
C ASP A 509 -4.64 -12.94 9.75
N ILE A 510 -4.03 -13.73 10.66
CA ILE A 510 -4.61 -15.00 11.12
C ILE A 510 -4.57 -15.04 12.66
N PRO A 511 -5.59 -14.52 13.32
CA PRO A 511 -5.65 -14.48 14.80
C PRO A 511 -5.66 -15.85 15.49
N THR A 512 -5.97 -16.91 14.77
CA THR A 512 -5.96 -18.28 15.29
C THR A 512 -4.56 -18.88 15.41
N VAL A 513 -3.53 -18.23 14.87
CA VAL A 513 -2.15 -18.69 15.01
C VAL A 513 -1.64 -18.40 16.41
N SER A 514 -1.39 -19.47 17.17
CA SER A 514 -0.83 -19.41 18.52
C SER A 514 0.65 -19.81 18.58
N LEU A 515 1.16 -20.56 17.58
CA LEU A 515 2.55 -20.96 17.53
C LEU A 515 3.21 -20.55 16.21
N VAL A 516 4.36 -19.93 16.31
CA VAL A 516 5.28 -19.70 15.18
C VAL A 516 6.59 -20.44 15.47
N ALA A 517 6.90 -21.44 14.66
CA ALA A 517 8.14 -22.21 14.74
C ALA A 517 9.13 -21.78 13.65
N ILE A 518 10.34 -21.42 14.03
CA ILE A 518 11.41 -21.01 13.13
C ILE A 518 12.53 -22.03 13.20
N LEU A 519 12.59 -22.89 12.18
CA LEU A 519 13.64 -23.93 12.08
C LEU A 519 14.96 -23.31 11.63
N ASP A 520 16.07 -23.83 12.15
CA ASP A 520 17.43 -23.36 11.82
C ASP A 520 17.54 -21.82 11.93
N ALA A 521 17.12 -21.27 13.06
CA ALA A 521 17.07 -19.83 13.28
C ALA A 521 18.46 -19.19 13.37
N ASP A 522 19.51 -19.97 13.66
CA ASP A 522 20.91 -19.56 13.73
C ASP A 522 21.63 -19.50 12.37
N LYS A 523 21.02 -19.95 11.30
CA LYS A 523 21.60 -19.87 9.95
C LYS A 523 21.39 -18.46 9.39
N GLU A 524 22.30 -17.54 9.78
CA GLU A 524 22.23 -16.15 9.37
C GLU A 524 22.12 -15.98 7.85
N GLY A 525 21.28 -15.03 7.43
CA GLY A 525 21.02 -14.72 6.04
C GLY A 525 19.77 -13.89 5.86
N PHE A 526 19.37 -13.65 4.62
CA PHE A 526 18.20 -12.84 4.29
C PHE A 526 16.91 -13.33 4.98
N LEU A 527 16.73 -14.65 5.12
CA LEU A 527 15.55 -15.27 5.75
C LEU A 527 15.60 -15.26 7.29
N ARG A 528 16.75 -15.03 7.88
CA ARG A 528 17.01 -15.07 9.33
C ARG A 528 17.66 -13.78 9.85
N SER A 529 17.52 -12.67 9.10
CA SER A 529 17.88 -11.33 9.59
C SER A 529 16.97 -10.92 10.75
N GLY A 530 17.42 -10.05 11.64
CA GLY A 530 16.63 -9.56 12.78
C GLY A 530 15.26 -9.03 12.35
N ARG A 531 15.20 -8.31 11.22
CA ARG A 531 13.94 -7.84 10.62
C ARG A 531 13.02 -9.00 10.23
N ALA A 532 13.57 -10.03 9.57
CA ALA A 532 12.80 -11.19 9.13
C ALA A 532 12.25 -11.99 10.32
N LEU A 533 13.07 -12.20 11.33
CA LEU A 533 12.70 -12.90 12.56
C LEU A 533 11.61 -12.13 13.32
N THR A 534 11.77 -10.81 13.50
CA THR A 534 10.78 -9.94 14.18
C THR A 534 9.42 -9.96 13.47
N GLN A 535 9.39 -9.91 12.14
CA GLN A 535 8.14 -9.98 11.39
C GLN A 535 7.45 -11.33 11.49
N THR A 536 8.24 -12.41 11.43
CA THR A 536 7.74 -13.77 11.57
C THR A 536 7.18 -14.00 12.98
N ALA A 537 7.91 -13.60 14.01
CA ALA A 537 7.47 -13.64 15.40
C ALA A 537 6.17 -12.87 15.63
N GLY A 538 6.03 -11.71 15.01
CA GLY A 538 4.83 -10.88 15.09
C GLY A 538 3.54 -11.52 14.57
N ARG A 539 3.59 -12.68 13.88
CA ARG A 539 2.40 -13.42 13.42
C ARG A 539 1.62 -14.06 14.57
N ALA A 540 2.29 -14.49 15.64
CA ALA A 540 1.61 -14.98 16.86
C ALA A 540 1.11 -13.88 17.79
N ALA A 541 1.41 -12.61 17.53
CA ALA A 541 1.08 -11.48 18.42
C ALA A 541 -0.42 -11.11 18.46
N ARG A 542 -1.27 -11.77 17.69
CA ARG A 542 -2.73 -11.58 17.69
C ARG A 542 -3.50 -12.62 18.50
N ASN A 543 -2.80 -13.65 18.97
CA ASN A 543 -3.33 -14.68 19.83
C ASN A 543 -2.91 -14.43 21.28
N VAL A 544 -3.84 -14.65 22.22
CA VAL A 544 -3.56 -14.52 23.67
C VAL A 544 -2.52 -15.56 24.11
N ASN A 545 -2.56 -16.76 23.49
CA ASN A 545 -1.65 -17.88 23.76
C ASN A 545 -0.44 -17.88 22.81
N GLY A 546 -0.11 -16.72 22.20
CA GLY A 546 0.96 -16.61 21.23
C GLY A 546 2.33 -17.03 21.79
N LEU A 547 3.04 -17.93 21.09
CA LEU A 547 4.39 -18.40 21.39
C LEU A 547 5.22 -18.42 20.12
N VAL A 548 6.51 -18.09 20.23
CA VAL A 548 7.50 -18.28 19.16
C VAL A 548 8.58 -19.23 19.64
N ILE A 549 8.87 -20.26 18.86
CA ILE A 549 9.99 -21.16 19.10
C ILE A 549 11.02 -20.95 17.98
N MET A 550 12.24 -20.61 18.39
CA MET A 550 13.41 -20.55 17.51
C MET A 550 14.28 -21.74 17.77
N TYR A 551 14.40 -22.65 16.80
CA TYR A 551 15.32 -23.77 16.89
C TYR A 551 16.71 -23.32 16.44
N ALA A 552 17.66 -23.34 17.36
CA ALA A 552 19.01 -22.85 17.16
C ALA A 552 20.00 -23.46 18.17
N ASP A 553 21.20 -23.76 17.73
CA ASP A 553 22.27 -24.23 18.61
C ASP A 553 23.09 -23.05 19.18
N THR A 554 23.07 -21.90 18.50
CA THR A 554 23.73 -20.68 18.92
C THR A 554 22.81 -19.47 18.73
N ILE A 555 22.82 -18.56 19.71
CA ILE A 555 22.07 -17.30 19.58
C ILE A 555 22.88 -16.33 18.74
N THR A 556 22.39 -16.01 17.54
CA THR A 556 23.03 -15.06 16.64
C THR A 556 22.68 -13.61 17.02
N LYS A 557 23.40 -12.64 16.44
CA LYS A 557 23.12 -11.21 16.65
C LYS A 557 21.67 -10.85 16.23
N SER A 558 21.22 -11.40 15.10
CA SER A 558 19.85 -11.18 14.59
C SER A 558 18.77 -11.75 15.51
N MET A 559 19.02 -12.91 16.12
CA MET A 559 18.12 -13.47 17.14
C MET A 559 18.11 -12.62 18.40
N GLN A 560 19.29 -12.22 18.88
CA GLN A 560 19.41 -11.40 20.09
C GLN A 560 18.66 -10.06 19.96
N GLU A 561 18.82 -9.37 18.83
CA GLU A 561 18.07 -8.15 18.51
C GLU A 561 16.55 -8.38 18.53
N THR A 562 16.09 -9.49 17.92
CA THR A 562 14.68 -9.85 17.88
C THR A 562 14.10 -10.15 19.27
N ILE A 563 14.82 -10.93 20.07
CA ILE A 563 14.41 -11.27 21.45
C ILE A 563 14.34 -9.99 22.30
N TYR A 564 15.39 -9.19 22.27
CA TYR A 564 15.45 -7.92 23.02
C TYR A 564 14.29 -6.99 22.68
N GLU A 565 14.04 -6.77 21.37
CA GLU A 565 12.98 -5.87 20.92
C GLU A 565 11.58 -6.42 21.26
N THR A 566 11.39 -7.72 21.17
CA THR A 566 10.11 -8.36 21.54
C THR A 566 9.84 -8.21 23.04
N ASP A 567 10.86 -8.43 23.89
CA ASP A 567 10.73 -8.27 25.34
C ASP A 567 10.51 -6.80 25.74
N ARG A 568 11.20 -5.85 25.12
CA ARG A 568 10.96 -4.41 25.32
C ARG A 568 9.51 -4.04 25.04
N ARG A 569 8.97 -4.47 23.88
CA ARG A 569 7.59 -4.21 23.48
C ARG A 569 6.60 -4.89 24.42
N ARG A 570 6.87 -6.12 24.83
CA ARG A 570 6.05 -6.89 25.77
C ARG A 570 5.97 -6.19 27.12
N THR A 571 7.09 -5.73 27.66
CA THR A 571 7.17 -5.01 28.94
C THR A 571 6.36 -3.71 28.86
N LYS A 572 6.57 -2.89 27.82
CA LYS A 572 5.81 -1.64 27.62
C LYS A 572 4.30 -1.89 27.55
N GLN A 573 3.86 -2.96 26.87
CA GLN A 573 2.47 -3.32 26.79
C GLN A 573 1.90 -3.80 28.14
N MET A 574 2.65 -4.60 28.91
CA MET A 574 2.24 -5.04 30.25
C MET A 574 2.05 -3.88 31.21
N GLU A 575 2.99 -2.92 31.22
CA GLU A 575 2.91 -1.71 32.04
C GLU A 575 1.67 -0.88 31.66
N TYR A 576 1.44 -0.69 30.37
CA TYR A 576 0.26 0.02 29.89
C TYR A 576 -1.04 -0.69 30.31
N ASN A 577 -1.12 -2.01 30.13
CA ASN A 577 -2.28 -2.80 30.55
C ASN A 577 -2.56 -2.68 32.04
N LYS A 578 -1.50 -2.76 32.87
CA LYS A 578 -1.58 -2.62 34.33
C LYS A 578 -2.08 -1.24 34.74
N LEU A 579 -1.54 -0.18 34.11
CA LEU A 579 -1.91 1.21 34.39
C LEU A 579 -3.39 1.50 34.04
N HIS A 580 -3.89 0.92 32.96
CA HIS A 580 -5.25 1.18 32.46
C HIS A 580 -6.27 0.08 32.79
N GLY A 581 -5.87 -0.96 33.54
CA GLY A 581 -6.74 -2.08 33.88
C GLY A 581 -7.25 -2.89 32.68
N ILE A 582 -6.44 -2.98 31.61
CA ILE A 582 -6.81 -3.65 30.36
C ILE A 582 -6.51 -5.14 30.49
N VAL A 583 -7.50 -5.98 30.21
CA VAL A 583 -7.33 -7.42 30.06
C VAL A 583 -7.17 -7.73 28.57
N PRO A 584 -6.10 -8.43 28.15
CA PRO A 584 -5.89 -8.79 26.75
C PRO A 584 -7.08 -9.54 26.17
N LYS A 585 -7.55 -9.12 25.00
CA LYS A 585 -8.67 -9.74 24.30
C LYS A 585 -8.30 -10.03 22.85
N GLN A 586 -8.59 -11.26 22.41
CA GLN A 586 -8.44 -11.65 21.02
C GLN A 586 -9.48 -10.93 20.15
N VAL A 587 -9.07 -10.42 19.00
CA VAL A 587 -9.96 -9.75 18.06
C VAL A 587 -10.65 -10.82 17.20
N ALA A 588 -11.97 -10.80 17.13
CA ALA A 588 -12.71 -11.65 16.20
C ALA A 588 -12.43 -11.23 14.74
N VAL A 589 -12.21 -12.20 13.87
CA VAL A 589 -11.99 -11.96 12.44
C VAL A 589 -13.27 -11.43 11.83
N LYS A 590 -13.28 -10.19 11.34
CA LYS A 590 -14.30 -9.75 10.39
C LYS A 590 -13.92 -10.29 9.02
N SER A 591 -14.56 -11.38 8.59
CA SER A 591 -14.42 -11.88 7.22
C SER A 591 -15.03 -10.90 6.22
N ASN A 592 -14.41 -10.76 5.01
CA ASN A 592 -14.97 -10.22 3.75
C ASN A 592 -14.51 -8.85 3.26
N ALA A 593 -13.26 -8.41 3.47
CA ALA A 593 -12.75 -7.25 2.72
C ALA A 593 -12.50 -7.58 1.23
N LEU A 594 -12.07 -8.80 0.90
CA LEU A 594 -11.78 -9.22 -0.48
C LEU A 594 -13.05 -9.57 -1.27
N ALA A 595 -14.04 -10.21 -0.64
CA ALA A 595 -15.31 -10.53 -1.29
C ALA A 595 -16.08 -9.27 -1.72
N ASN A 596 -15.92 -8.15 -0.99
CA ASN A 596 -16.57 -6.87 -1.33
C ASN A 596 -15.87 -6.10 -2.45
N VAL A 597 -14.62 -6.39 -2.76
CA VAL A 597 -13.86 -5.73 -3.86
C VAL A 597 -14.00 -6.52 -5.17
N TYR A 598 -14.10 -7.86 -5.11
CA TYR A 598 -14.13 -8.74 -6.26
C TYR A 598 -15.48 -9.46 -6.48
N GLY A 599 -16.35 -9.50 -5.47
CA GLY A 599 -17.68 -10.09 -5.54
C GLY A 599 -18.74 -9.00 -5.54
N GLY A 600 -19.36 -8.74 -6.69
CA GLY A 600 -20.41 -7.75 -6.83
C GLY A 600 -21.65 -8.06 -5.99
N GLU A 601 -21.69 -7.65 -4.74
CA GLU A 601 -22.94 -7.45 -4.05
C GLU A 601 -23.43 -6.02 -4.32
N LYS A 602 -24.58 -5.94 -4.98
CA LYS A 602 -25.35 -4.73 -5.22
C LYS A 602 -25.74 -4.08 -3.88
N SER A 603 -24.84 -3.29 -3.30
CA SER A 603 -25.20 -2.38 -2.23
C SER A 603 -25.67 -1.07 -2.88
N GLY A 604 -26.98 -0.96 -3.06
CA GLY A 604 -27.62 0.28 -3.46
C GLY A 604 -27.39 1.38 -2.41
N LYS A 605 -26.30 2.13 -2.60
CA LYS A 605 -26.15 3.47 -2.04
C LYS A 605 -25.57 4.35 -3.13
N ALA A 606 -26.40 5.27 -3.62
CA ALA A 606 -26.05 6.32 -4.55
C ALA A 606 -24.74 7.00 -4.11
N VAL A 607 -23.74 6.98 -4.98
CA VAL A 607 -22.57 7.85 -4.86
C VAL A 607 -23.08 9.27 -5.12
N ALA A 608 -23.12 10.10 -4.09
CA ALA A 608 -23.51 11.50 -4.23
C ALA A 608 -22.49 12.20 -5.15
N PHE A 609 -22.91 12.50 -6.35
CA PHE A 609 -22.21 13.40 -7.25
C PHE A 609 -22.25 14.81 -6.64
N GLY A 610 -21.17 15.21 -5.99
CA GLY A 610 -21.02 16.53 -5.42
C GLY A 610 -20.74 17.56 -6.49
N GLY A 611 -21.79 18.15 -7.04
CA GLY A 611 -21.72 19.47 -7.67
C GLY A 611 -21.40 20.50 -6.59
N ALA A 612 -20.51 21.43 -6.87
CA ALA A 612 -20.13 22.51 -5.98
C ALA A 612 -21.34 23.44 -5.72
N GLY A 613 -21.72 23.57 -4.46
CA GLY A 613 -22.43 24.74 -3.91
C GLY A 613 -23.94 24.70 -3.95
N GLY A 614 -24.54 24.53 -2.78
CA GLY A 614 -25.97 24.87 -2.56
C GLY A 614 -26.38 24.65 -1.10
N PHE A 615 -26.59 25.73 -0.39
CA PHE A 615 -27.09 25.80 1.00
C PHE A 615 -28.56 25.38 1.10
N GLY A 616 -28.92 24.69 2.19
CA GLY A 616 -30.18 25.02 2.87
C GLY A 616 -31.20 23.94 3.10
N GLY A 617 -31.50 23.69 4.34
CA GLY A 617 -32.88 23.45 4.78
C GLY A 617 -33.20 22.06 5.31
N ALA A 618 -33.15 21.92 6.62
CA ALA A 618 -33.84 20.90 7.40
C ALA A 618 -35.35 21.07 7.37
N THR A 619 -36.09 19.96 7.31
CA THR A 619 -37.36 19.67 8.01
C THR A 619 -37.71 18.22 7.70
N GLY A 620 -38.01 17.47 8.54
CA GLY A 620 -38.59 16.72 9.58
C GLY A 620 -39.96 16.16 9.24
N VAL A 621 -40.28 15.07 9.97
CA VAL A 621 -41.56 14.32 10.07
C VAL A 621 -41.57 13.10 9.14
N GLY A 622 -41.62 11.86 9.60
CA GLY A 622 -42.33 11.23 10.70
C GLY A 622 -43.28 10.19 10.15
N GLY A 623 -43.24 9.00 10.67
CA GLY A 623 -44.45 8.16 10.59
C GLY A 623 -44.29 6.73 10.09
N ALA A 624 -44.29 5.85 11.04
CA ALA A 624 -45.23 4.74 11.29
C ALA A 624 -44.87 3.35 10.80
N ALA A 625 -44.84 2.50 11.78
CA ALA A 625 -44.69 1.04 11.81
C ALA A 625 -45.95 0.31 11.37
N VAL A 626 -45.79 -0.91 10.87
CA VAL A 626 -46.67 -2.12 11.06
C VAL A 626 -45.73 -3.29 10.74
N GLY A 627 -45.45 -4.28 11.53
CA GLY A 627 -46.23 -5.11 12.43
C GLY A 627 -46.50 -6.48 11.77
N GLY A 628 -45.97 -7.57 12.34
CA GLY A 628 -46.55 -8.87 12.07
C GLY A 628 -45.62 -10.09 12.22
N HIS A 629 -45.67 -10.75 13.38
CA HIS A 629 -45.69 -12.19 13.71
C HIS A 629 -44.55 -13.08 13.18
N GLY A 630 -43.74 -13.78 13.91
CA GLY A 630 -43.96 -14.47 15.18
C GLY A 630 -44.31 -15.95 15.00
N VAL A 631 -43.35 -16.87 15.17
CA VAL A 631 -43.63 -18.21 15.78
C VAL A 631 -42.33 -18.69 16.44
N GLY A 632 -42.45 -18.94 17.75
CA GLY A 632 -41.43 -19.58 18.53
C GLY A 632 -41.63 -21.08 18.63
N VAL A 633 -40.56 -21.82 18.86
CA VAL A 633 -40.64 -23.15 19.47
C VAL A 633 -39.61 -23.25 20.59
N ARG A 634 -40.14 -23.58 21.77
CA ARG A 634 -39.42 -23.94 22.99
C ARG A 634 -38.89 -25.37 22.88
N GLY A 635 -37.77 -25.62 23.51
CA GLY A 635 -37.35 -26.93 23.91
C GLY A 635 -36.39 -26.86 25.08
N GLN A 636 -36.89 -27.28 26.25
CA GLN A 636 -36.24 -27.35 27.55
C GLN A 636 -35.30 -28.56 27.66
N SER A 637 -34.25 -28.39 28.45
CA SER A 637 -33.99 -29.03 29.76
C SER A 637 -32.86 -30.04 29.83
N GLY A 638 -32.17 -29.93 30.95
CA GLY A 638 -31.47 -30.97 31.69
C GLY A 638 -29.96 -30.75 31.72
N GLY A 639 -29.40 -30.36 32.74
CA GLY A 639 -29.13 -30.60 34.13
C GLY A 639 -28.09 -31.70 34.34
N SER A 640 -26.96 -31.38 34.90
CA SER A 640 -26.37 -31.85 36.15
C SER A 640 -24.84 -31.98 36.12
N ASP A 641 -24.28 -31.29 37.10
CA ASP A 641 -23.21 -31.70 38.04
C ASP A 641 -21.87 -32.24 37.54
N GLY A 642 -20.82 -31.47 37.75
CA GLY A 642 -20.01 -31.69 38.96
C GLY A 642 -18.63 -32.24 38.66
N HIS A 643 -17.70 -31.54 39.04
CA HIS A 643 -16.44 -31.85 39.67
C HIS A 643 -15.25 -31.05 39.13
N GLY A 644 -14.82 -30.15 40.00
CA GLY A 644 -13.63 -29.39 39.85
C GLY A 644 -12.35 -30.23 39.77
N ARG A 645 -11.45 -29.79 38.95
CA ARG A 645 -10.03 -30.01 39.14
C ARG A 645 -9.33 -28.67 39.08
N VAL A 646 -8.87 -28.27 40.23
CA VAL A 646 -7.89 -27.21 40.45
C VAL A 646 -6.62 -27.64 39.73
N SER A 647 -6.29 -27.04 38.62
CA SER A 647 -4.92 -27.10 38.06
C SER A 647 -4.09 -26.02 38.73
N ALA A 648 -3.04 -26.46 39.38
CA ALA A 648 -2.02 -25.61 40.00
C ALA A 648 -1.46 -24.61 39.03
N ALA A 649 -1.60 -23.35 39.34
CA ALA A 649 -0.88 -22.27 38.68
C ALA A 649 0.62 -22.46 38.96
N ASN A 650 1.40 -22.71 37.92
CA ASN A 650 2.85 -22.62 38.00
C ASN A 650 3.24 -21.14 38.12
N SER A 651 3.61 -20.77 39.32
CA SER A 651 4.24 -19.51 39.66
C SER A 651 5.68 -19.49 39.11
N TYR A 652 5.86 -18.88 37.94
CA TYR A 652 7.15 -18.41 37.43
C TYR A 652 7.05 -16.94 37.04
N ASP A 653 6.65 -16.12 38.00
CA ASP A 653 6.73 -14.66 37.94
C ASP A 653 7.69 -14.16 39.01
N ASP A 654 8.98 -14.52 38.90
CA ASP A 654 10.05 -13.87 39.69
C ASP A 654 10.97 -13.08 38.75
N PRO A 655 10.98 -11.74 38.82
CA PRO A 655 11.73 -10.88 37.91
C PRO A 655 13.26 -10.90 38.11
N GLN A 656 13.81 -11.75 38.97
CA GLN A 656 15.26 -11.73 39.35
C GLN A 656 16.02 -13.00 38.98
N TYR A 657 15.48 -13.91 38.17
CA TYR A 657 16.21 -15.11 37.80
C TYR A 657 17.17 -14.89 36.63
N ILE A 658 18.48 -14.94 36.93
CA ILE A 658 19.54 -14.98 35.94
C ILE A 658 20.01 -16.44 35.86
N PRO A 659 19.84 -17.16 34.73
CA PRO A 659 20.27 -18.56 34.61
C PRO A 659 21.80 -18.69 34.67
N SER A 660 22.28 -19.68 35.41
CA SER A 660 23.69 -20.03 35.49
C SER A 660 24.12 -20.88 34.26
N PRO A 661 25.43 -20.95 33.96
CA PRO A 661 25.93 -21.79 32.85
C PRO A 661 25.58 -23.26 32.94
N SER A 662 25.14 -23.77 34.11
CA SER A 662 24.68 -25.14 34.29
C SER A 662 23.26 -25.41 33.84
N ASP A 663 22.48 -24.37 33.54
CA ASP A 663 21.08 -24.50 33.10
C ASP A 663 20.95 -24.61 31.56
N LEU A 664 22.04 -24.38 30.82
CA LEU A 664 22.15 -24.47 29.37
C LEU A 664 21.95 -25.89 28.79
N GLY A 665 21.89 -26.90 29.63
CA GLY A 665 21.73 -28.31 29.24
C GLY A 665 20.30 -28.87 29.42
N LYS A 666 19.31 -28.07 29.81
CA LYS A 666 17.96 -28.55 30.16
C LYS A 666 16.83 -28.01 29.27
N GLY A 667 17.08 -27.72 28.02
CA GLY A 667 16.09 -27.67 26.95
C GLY A 667 15.10 -26.51 26.88
N LYS A 668 15.01 -25.59 27.86
CA LYS A 668 14.15 -24.37 27.77
C LYS A 668 14.84 -23.19 28.42
N ILE A 669 15.16 -22.15 27.66
CA ILE A 669 15.73 -20.91 28.17
C ILE A 669 14.77 -19.76 27.81
N THR A 670 14.18 -19.15 28.83
CA THR A 670 13.49 -17.86 28.69
C THR A 670 14.47 -16.79 29.14
N VAL A 671 14.90 -15.91 28.25
CA VAL A 671 15.85 -14.84 28.53
C VAL A 671 15.09 -13.58 28.91
N GLY A 672 15.10 -13.22 30.18
CA GLY A 672 14.63 -11.93 30.67
C GLY A 672 15.83 -11.04 31.06
N PHE A 673 15.88 -9.83 30.54
CA PHE A 673 16.89 -8.83 30.92
C PHE A 673 16.32 -7.88 31.97
N GLY A 674 17.08 -7.71 33.06
CA GLY A 674 16.73 -6.89 34.22
C GLY A 674 16.74 -5.39 33.91
N HIS A 675 15.88 -4.71 34.62
CA HIS A 675 15.62 -3.27 34.57
C HIS A 675 16.81 -2.42 35.05
N ASP A 676 17.19 -1.43 34.23
CA ASP A 676 17.47 -0.06 34.70
C ASP A 676 17.61 0.86 33.48
N ALA A 677 16.54 1.46 32.99
CA ALA A 677 16.48 2.72 32.23
C ALA A 677 15.12 2.94 31.53
N ALA A 678 14.04 2.88 32.27
CA ALA A 678 12.74 3.28 31.70
C ALA A 678 11.94 4.07 32.73
N ARG A 679 12.36 5.31 32.97
CA ARG A 679 11.52 6.32 33.58
C ARG A 679 11.74 7.65 32.87
N GLU A 680 11.06 7.78 31.73
CA GLU A 680 10.62 9.11 31.27
C GLU A 680 9.48 8.90 30.25
N SER A 681 8.40 9.60 30.51
CA SER A 681 7.11 9.44 29.85
C SER A 681 7.12 9.86 28.37
N ASN A 682 6.32 9.21 27.53
CA ASN A 682 6.13 9.49 26.08
C ASN A 682 5.79 10.95 25.74
N SER A 683 5.32 11.78 26.66
CA SER A 683 5.06 13.21 26.41
C SER A 683 6.35 14.03 26.28
N ALA A 684 7.40 13.66 27.02
CA ALA A 684 8.72 14.28 26.91
C ALA A 684 9.43 13.89 25.59
N PHE A 685 9.11 12.72 25.06
CA PHE A 685 9.68 12.21 23.80
C PHE A 685 9.21 13.00 22.58
N VAL A 686 7.91 13.33 22.52
CA VAL A 686 7.31 14.11 21.41
C VAL A 686 7.68 15.58 21.50
N ASP A 687 7.78 16.14 22.70
CA ASP A 687 8.18 17.54 22.90
C ASP A 687 9.67 17.78 22.67
N GLY A 688 10.53 16.80 22.95
CA GLY A 688 11.96 16.87 22.65
C GLY A 688 12.30 16.81 21.15
N TYR A 689 11.46 16.15 20.36
CA TYR A 689 11.70 15.96 18.92
C TYR A 689 11.53 17.22 18.07
N LEU A 690 10.85 18.25 18.56
CA LEU A 690 10.44 19.38 17.73
C LEU A 690 10.88 20.75 18.28
N GLN A 691 11.60 20.75 19.38
CA GLN A 691 12.24 21.95 19.95
C GLN A 691 13.75 21.84 19.86
N ALA A 692 14.30 21.80 18.63
CA ALA A 692 15.62 22.37 18.46
C ALA A 692 15.47 23.86 18.78
N ASP A 693 15.85 24.25 19.95
CA ASP A 693 15.86 25.66 20.32
C ASP A 693 17.01 26.31 19.53
N LEU A 694 16.68 26.74 18.31
CA LEU A 694 17.61 27.43 17.41
C LEU A 694 18.27 28.60 18.16
N ALA A 695 17.52 29.22 19.08
CA ALA A 695 18.01 30.30 19.93
C ALA A 695 19.08 29.80 20.92
N ALA A 696 18.98 28.58 21.42
CA ALA A 696 19.99 28.03 22.33
C ALA A 696 21.31 27.73 21.60
N VAL A 697 21.22 27.15 20.39
CA VAL A 697 22.42 26.88 19.58
C VAL A 697 23.06 28.18 19.07
N LEU A 698 22.24 29.15 18.65
CA LEU A 698 22.72 30.48 18.25
C LEU A 698 23.36 31.29 19.40
N GLN A 699 23.02 30.97 20.63
CA GLN A 699 23.59 31.61 21.84
C GLN A 699 24.77 30.83 22.44
N ASP A 700 25.07 29.62 21.96
CA ASP A 700 26.20 28.83 22.44
C ASP A 700 27.54 29.54 22.16
N PRO A 701 28.30 29.89 23.20
CA PRO A 701 29.56 30.58 23.03
C PRO A 701 30.61 29.79 22.24
N VAL A 702 30.54 28.45 22.28
CA VAL A 702 31.45 27.56 21.56
C VAL A 702 31.19 27.66 20.04
N ILE A 703 29.93 27.58 19.63
CA ILE A 703 29.54 27.66 18.23
C ILE A 703 29.84 29.04 17.64
N ARG A 704 29.64 30.12 18.42
CA ARG A 704 29.98 31.48 18.01
C ARG A 704 31.48 31.72 17.85
N SER A 705 32.32 30.94 18.50
CA SER A 705 33.78 31.04 18.37
C SER A 705 34.35 30.17 17.24
N MET A 706 33.56 29.32 16.63
CA MET A 706 33.98 28.42 15.54
C MET A 706 34.10 29.17 14.21
N SER A 707 35.11 28.83 13.42
CA SER A 707 35.18 29.25 12.01
C SER A 707 34.13 28.50 11.19
N ARG A 708 33.74 29.04 10.05
CA ARG A 708 32.77 28.43 9.13
C ARG A 708 33.11 26.97 8.82
N SER A 709 34.36 26.67 8.49
CA SER A 709 34.79 25.29 8.23
C SER A 709 34.70 24.36 9.43
N GLN A 710 34.81 24.89 10.65
CA GLN A 710 34.62 24.13 11.88
C GLN A 710 33.14 23.85 12.11
N VAL A 711 32.22 24.78 11.83
CA VAL A 711 30.78 24.58 11.92
C VAL A 711 30.30 23.58 10.84
N GLU A 712 30.81 23.67 9.59
CA GLU A 712 30.52 22.69 8.55
C GLU A 712 30.95 21.27 8.97
N LYS A 713 32.16 21.13 9.54
CA LYS A 713 32.66 19.86 10.04
C LYS A 713 31.88 19.35 11.26
N ALA A 714 31.42 20.22 12.15
CA ALA A 714 30.55 19.86 13.25
C ALA A 714 29.18 19.33 12.76
N ALA A 715 28.58 19.99 11.76
CA ALA A 715 27.35 19.55 11.13
C ALA A 715 27.49 18.16 10.44
N GLU A 716 28.62 17.92 9.75
CA GLU A 716 28.93 16.59 9.18
C GLU A 716 29.12 15.53 10.29
N THR A 717 29.78 15.88 11.41
CA THR A 717 29.97 14.98 12.54
C THR A 717 28.64 14.64 13.20
N ALA A 718 27.77 15.62 13.42
CA ALA A 718 26.41 15.40 13.94
C ALA A 718 25.60 14.50 13.02
N LYS A 719 25.71 14.70 11.70
CA LYS A 719 25.09 13.82 10.68
C LYS A 719 25.60 12.38 10.72
N ALA A 720 26.89 12.19 10.92
CA ALA A 720 27.49 10.85 11.04
C ALA A 720 27.03 10.16 12.33
N ASN A 721 26.98 10.89 13.46
CA ASN A 721 26.50 10.37 14.73
C ASN A 721 25.00 10.04 14.69
N MET A 722 24.18 10.86 14.03
CA MET A 722 22.77 10.58 13.79
C MET A 722 22.59 9.26 13.04
N LYS A 723 23.31 9.06 11.94
CA LYS A 723 23.25 7.81 11.17
C LYS A 723 23.67 6.61 11.99
N LYS A 724 24.72 6.74 12.82
CA LYS A 724 25.20 5.68 13.70
C LYS A 724 24.15 5.32 14.77
N ALA A 725 23.63 6.30 15.47
CA ALA A 725 22.58 6.11 16.49
C ALA A 725 21.30 5.52 15.86
N SER A 726 20.92 5.96 14.65
CA SER A 726 19.79 5.39 13.91
C SER A 726 20.02 3.91 13.55
N ALA A 727 21.22 3.54 13.14
CA ALA A 727 21.58 2.15 12.85
C ALA A 727 21.60 1.27 14.11
N GLU A 728 21.94 1.84 15.25
CA GLU A 728 21.93 1.19 16.57
C GLU A 728 20.52 1.19 17.21
N LEU A 729 19.49 1.72 16.51
CA LEU A 729 18.10 1.86 16.98
C LEU A 729 17.96 2.76 18.23
N ASP A 730 18.95 3.56 18.54
CA ASP A 730 18.87 4.62 19.56
C ASP A 730 18.25 5.88 18.95
N PHE A 731 16.92 5.89 18.87
CA PHE A 731 16.17 6.98 18.26
C PHE A 731 16.23 8.29 19.05
N GLN A 732 16.50 8.22 20.36
CA GLN A 732 16.68 9.43 21.18
C GLN A 732 17.99 10.14 20.84
N ALA A 733 19.08 9.37 20.77
CA ALA A 733 20.36 9.93 20.36
C ALA A 733 20.32 10.40 18.90
N ALA A 734 19.68 9.65 18.01
CA ALA A 734 19.51 10.04 16.60
C ALA A 734 18.77 11.38 16.47
N ALA A 735 17.68 11.56 17.23
CA ALA A 735 16.94 12.82 17.25
C ALA A 735 17.78 14.01 17.73
N ARG A 736 18.52 13.84 18.85
CA ARG A 736 19.43 14.88 19.36
C ARG A 736 20.47 15.31 18.34
N PHE A 737 21.13 14.35 17.69
CA PHE A 737 22.14 14.66 16.67
C PHE A 737 21.53 15.28 15.41
N ARG A 738 20.30 14.94 15.06
CA ARG A 738 19.57 15.60 13.97
C ARG A 738 19.30 17.07 14.30
N ASP A 739 18.80 17.35 15.52
CA ASP A 739 18.46 18.69 15.94
C ASP A 739 19.71 19.57 16.01
N GLU A 740 20.83 19.01 16.50
CA GLU A 740 22.15 19.65 16.47
C GLU A 740 22.62 19.93 15.03
N MET A 741 22.53 18.96 14.14
CA MET A 741 22.87 19.14 12.72
C MET A 741 22.03 20.25 12.06
N TRP A 742 20.74 20.26 12.29
CA TRP A 742 19.81 21.24 11.76
C TRP A 742 20.12 22.65 12.25
N ALA A 743 20.36 22.80 13.54
CA ALA A 743 20.71 24.08 14.13
C ALA A 743 22.02 24.64 13.52
N LEU A 744 23.04 23.80 13.36
CA LEU A 744 24.31 24.17 12.72
C LEU A 744 24.12 24.53 11.25
N GLN A 745 23.27 23.84 10.50
CA GLN A 745 22.95 24.15 9.10
C GLN A 745 22.20 25.48 8.97
N GLN A 746 21.27 25.79 9.89
CA GLN A 746 20.59 27.09 9.91
C GLN A 746 21.57 28.22 10.25
N TYR A 747 22.51 28.00 11.18
CA TYR A 747 23.57 28.93 11.48
C TYR A 747 24.43 29.25 10.26
N LEU A 748 24.79 28.22 9.47
CA LEU A 748 25.53 28.39 8.21
C LEU A 748 24.75 29.15 7.14
N LYS A 749 23.42 29.04 7.08
CA LYS A 749 22.57 29.81 6.16
C LYS A 749 22.55 31.30 6.55
N VAL A 750 22.35 31.60 7.81
CA VAL A 750 22.38 32.98 8.32
C VAL A 750 23.74 33.61 8.05
N TRP A 751 24.82 32.84 8.12
CA TRP A 751 26.17 33.31 7.79
C TRP A 751 26.36 33.63 6.29
N ARG A 752 25.63 32.95 5.41
CA ARG A 752 25.64 33.24 3.98
C ARG A 752 24.92 34.54 3.60
N ASP A 753 23.85 34.85 4.37
CA ASP A 753 23.03 36.04 4.12
C ASP A 753 23.63 37.31 4.76
N GLY A 754 24.55 37.16 5.70
CA GLY A 754 25.25 38.29 6.37
C GLY A 754 26.55 38.76 5.71
N ASP A 755 27.17 37.98 4.83
CA ASP A 755 28.41 38.35 4.11
C ASP A 755 28.18 39.16 2.82
N GLY A 756 26.95 39.63 2.60
CA GLY A 756 26.57 40.44 1.43
C GLY A 756 26.73 41.96 1.57
N GLU A 757 27.08 42.47 2.75
CA GLU A 757 27.35 43.91 2.99
C GLU A 757 28.49 44.10 4.01
N ALA A 758 29.73 44.13 3.54
CA ALA A 758 30.85 44.87 4.12
C ALA A 758 31.96 45.14 3.06
#